data_fe0eafaea6b0835bfefad3c9d5f55484
#
_entry.id   fe0eafaea6b0835bfefad3c9d5f55484
#
_cell.length_a   1.000
_cell.length_b   1.000
_cell.length_c   1.000
_cell.angle_alpha   90.00
_cell.angle_beta   90.00
_cell.angle_gamma   90.00
#
_symmetry.space_group_name_H-M   'P 1'
#
loop_
_entity.id
_entity.type
_entity.pdbx_description
1 polymer ?
#
loop_
_entity_poly.entity_id
_entity_poly.type
_entity_poly.pdbx_seq_one_letter_code
_entity_poly.pdbx_strand_id
1 'polypeptide(L)'
;MSTKTAADLTLDLSVAPSVSSRRWEAATLTWERLVDRAHNPESVKDCGGYVAGRLKGTARRKGQVEYRSAVTLDADAASETLPAVVAGLGLRALVHSTYSHTRAHPRYRVIFPIMGPGLSEEEYPRVARGLIEALGEAQFDPGSTQPERLMFWPATATPDEYEVVECDGETATAQGLLRDFGGLQATPDHKTGPKRDPKELPGVAGAFNRVYDMARAVETFHLPYDPVDGEPNRWHYTPAESEGGVIVYPDGYVFSNHASDPAYGRALSMFDLVALHVYGGEDRAAGVPQSTAPADRPSIQRAMREFAARPEIVTELVAADFADVDGDEDGAALPEWVLEFHLHPKTGKPLDDVHNWDLLMKHDPVLRGLARNEMDLTTVTRRQFPWRTVEAGKDDALTNADRAQISAHLQRAYNMPRPAQEQLNGVIDMVAQDHSFHPVVEYLEGLEWDGVSRIETYLPGAADAYTRRVARLVAVQAVARALDPGVKVDNCLILTGRQGLGKSWFVETMARGWTCTLGPIEGGGLRDTVMAMTRSWITVADEGFAMKKADAEALKQFVTLTHDVIRLPYAREHVKLPRRQVIWGTTNDAVFLRAQEGNRRFLIVEVAEKLDFGKYSDEYVNQVWAEAVHIWKTSRDKYGPKDNPELFLSSEEEAAAESVRSMATEEDSMTGLLQAYLDALVPENWVEMSPEERISWLRDEEQGIVSGTHPIDVVCSLEIWEIALGRERGKHSRVDILQITNALKQMPGWFGPMPKPTRIPFYGPQRVFARLDEPTDPSGSTESLI
;
A
#
# COMPACT_ATOMS: atom_id res chain seq x y z
N MET A 1 63.02 -31.05 -41.91
CA MET A 1 62.02 -30.12 -41.38
C MET A 1 62.12 -30.23 -39.87
N SER A 2 62.52 -29.15 -39.20
CA SER A 2 62.87 -29.15 -37.76
C SER A 2 61.63 -29.42 -36.93
N THR A 3 61.68 -30.47 -36.11
CA THR A 3 60.69 -30.77 -35.04
C THR A 3 60.74 -29.63 -34.04
N LYS A 4 59.77 -28.73 -34.07
CA LYS A 4 59.52 -27.80 -32.96
C LYS A 4 59.18 -28.60 -31.72
N THR A 5 60.01 -28.54 -30.71
CA THR A 5 59.84 -29.20 -29.42
C THR A 5 58.63 -28.60 -28.68
N ALA A 6 58.04 -29.37 -27.75
CA ALA A 6 56.85 -29.02 -26.97
C ALA A 6 56.94 -27.66 -26.27
N ALA A 7 58.15 -27.13 -26.05
CA ALA A 7 58.39 -25.83 -25.43
C ALA A 7 57.95 -24.59 -26.25
N ASP A 8 57.59 -24.75 -27.54
CA ASP A 8 57.22 -23.62 -28.42
C ASP A 8 55.71 -23.45 -28.67
N LEU A 9 54.88 -24.32 -28.06
CA LEU A 9 53.42 -24.26 -28.26
C LEU A 9 52.78 -23.15 -27.41
N THR A 10 52.25 -22.15 -28.08
CA THR A 10 51.57 -21.00 -27.44
C THR A 10 50.12 -20.94 -27.85
N LEU A 11 49.27 -20.63 -26.91
CA LEU A 11 47.81 -20.42 -27.09
C LEU A 11 47.51 -18.92 -26.98
N ASP A 12 46.76 -18.43 -27.92
CA ASP A 12 46.10 -17.12 -27.80
C ASP A 12 44.82 -17.24 -26.99
N LEU A 13 44.65 -16.36 -26.04
CA LEU A 13 43.53 -16.36 -25.11
C LEU A 13 42.87 -14.97 -25.09
N SER A 14 41.62 -14.93 -24.74
CA SER A 14 40.94 -13.74 -24.26
C SER A 14 40.58 -14.00 -22.80
N VAL A 15 41.05 -13.17 -21.86
CA VAL A 15 41.00 -13.41 -20.42
C VAL A 15 40.21 -12.32 -19.70
N ALA A 16 39.57 -12.67 -18.57
CA ALA A 16 38.94 -11.73 -17.69
C ALA A 16 39.04 -12.20 -16.23
N PRO A 17 39.11 -11.26 -15.26
CA PRO A 17 39.29 -11.56 -13.84
C PRO A 17 38.04 -12.17 -13.16
N SER A 18 36.86 -12.09 -13.78
CA SER A 18 35.61 -12.67 -13.30
C SER A 18 34.67 -12.98 -14.47
N VAL A 19 33.78 -13.93 -14.30
CA VAL A 19 32.74 -14.28 -15.28
C VAL A 19 31.78 -13.13 -15.61
N SER A 20 31.58 -12.22 -14.68
CA SER A 20 30.75 -11.02 -14.84
C SER A 20 31.44 -9.87 -15.55
N SER A 21 32.71 -10.02 -15.90
CA SER A 21 33.49 -8.96 -16.55
C SER A 21 32.91 -8.58 -17.90
N ARG A 22 32.70 -7.30 -18.13
CA ARG A 22 32.22 -6.78 -19.42
C ARG A 22 33.35 -6.52 -20.42
N ARG A 23 34.59 -6.50 -19.97
CA ARG A 23 35.79 -6.24 -20.78
C ARG A 23 36.76 -7.40 -20.68
N TRP A 24 37.17 -7.91 -21.82
CA TRP A 24 38.09 -9.02 -22.02
C TRP A 24 39.39 -8.53 -22.63
N GLU A 25 40.50 -9.06 -22.17
CA GLU A 25 41.83 -8.65 -22.61
C GLU A 25 42.50 -9.80 -23.37
N ALA A 26 43.22 -9.46 -24.43
CA ALA A 26 43.96 -10.41 -25.20
C ALA A 26 45.25 -10.80 -24.41
N ALA A 27 45.48 -12.09 -24.30
CA ALA A 27 46.66 -12.67 -23.64
C ALA A 27 47.25 -13.80 -24.48
N THR A 28 48.49 -14.17 -24.21
CA THR A 28 49.12 -15.36 -24.80
C THR A 28 49.74 -16.18 -23.67
N LEU A 29 49.50 -17.48 -23.69
CA LEU A 29 49.98 -18.42 -22.68
C LEU A 29 50.66 -19.60 -23.36
N THR A 30 51.81 -20.04 -22.83
CA THR A 30 52.44 -21.27 -23.32
C THR A 30 51.68 -22.50 -22.83
N TRP A 31 51.68 -23.60 -23.58
CA TRP A 31 51.03 -24.84 -23.19
C TRP A 31 51.51 -25.33 -21.83
N GLU A 32 52.83 -25.31 -21.58
CA GLU A 32 53.41 -25.68 -20.30
C GLU A 32 52.85 -24.88 -19.12
N ARG A 33 52.67 -23.59 -19.29
CA ARG A 33 52.06 -22.75 -18.23
C ARG A 33 50.57 -23.03 -17.99
N LEU A 34 49.85 -23.46 -19.02
CA LEU A 34 48.46 -23.93 -18.83
C LEU A 34 48.42 -25.25 -18.05
N VAL A 35 49.32 -26.15 -18.38
CA VAL A 35 49.51 -27.43 -17.66
C VAL A 35 49.90 -27.18 -16.21
N ASP A 36 50.91 -26.34 -15.96
CA ASP A 36 51.33 -25.97 -14.61
C ASP A 36 50.16 -25.40 -13.80
N ARG A 37 49.35 -24.58 -14.45
CA ARG A 37 48.18 -24.01 -13.80
C ARG A 37 47.10 -25.07 -13.50
N ALA A 38 46.99 -26.09 -14.29
CA ALA A 38 46.07 -27.21 -14.01
C ALA A 38 46.57 -28.04 -12.83
N HIS A 39 47.89 -28.22 -12.69
CA HIS A 39 48.45 -28.91 -11.53
C HIS A 39 48.42 -28.07 -10.22
N ASN A 40 48.22 -26.78 -10.31
CA ASN A 40 48.11 -25.86 -9.18
C ASN A 40 46.75 -25.14 -9.21
N PRO A 41 45.61 -25.82 -8.95
CA PRO A 41 44.29 -25.26 -9.05
C PRO A 41 44.00 -24.25 -7.93
N GLU A 42 43.19 -23.26 -8.25
CA GLU A 42 42.71 -22.24 -7.28
C GLU A 42 41.62 -22.89 -6.35
N SER A 43 41.50 -22.36 -5.15
CA SER A 43 40.47 -22.80 -4.18
C SER A 43 39.12 -22.15 -4.36
N VAL A 44 39.04 -21.11 -5.22
CA VAL A 44 37.80 -20.32 -5.43
C VAL A 44 37.30 -20.54 -6.85
N LYS A 45 36.01 -20.80 -7.02
CA LYS A 45 35.39 -21.10 -8.32
C LYS A 45 35.52 -19.96 -9.34
N ASP A 46 35.24 -18.71 -8.94
CA ASP A 46 35.38 -17.53 -9.80
C ASP A 46 36.79 -16.89 -9.60
N CYS A 47 37.79 -17.61 -10.01
CA CYS A 47 39.19 -17.12 -10.08
C CYS A 47 39.52 -16.48 -11.44
N GLY A 48 38.49 -16.04 -12.17
CA GLY A 48 38.59 -15.57 -13.55
C GLY A 48 38.43 -16.67 -14.56
N GLY A 49 38.50 -16.31 -15.84
CA GLY A 49 38.30 -17.26 -16.92
C GLY A 49 38.90 -16.78 -18.24
N TYR A 50 38.83 -17.68 -19.21
CA TYR A 50 39.34 -17.46 -20.55
C TYR A 50 38.45 -18.01 -21.65
N VAL A 51 38.55 -17.44 -22.82
CA VAL A 51 38.19 -18.05 -24.09
C VAL A 51 39.47 -18.44 -24.79
N ALA A 52 39.67 -19.71 -25.15
CA ALA A 52 40.86 -20.17 -25.85
C ALA A 52 40.82 -19.70 -27.31
N GLY A 53 41.20 -18.44 -27.54
CA GLY A 53 41.16 -17.75 -28.82
C GLY A 53 41.11 -16.23 -28.68
N ARG A 54 40.98 -15.55 -29.81
CA ARG A 54 40.84 -14.10 -29.92
C ARG A 54 39.39 -13.67 -30.11
N LEU A 55 39.04 -12.61 -29.44
CA LEU A 55 37.77 -11.88 -29.69
C LEU A 55 38.04 -10.73 -30.67
N LYS A 56 37.08 -10.42 -31.55
CA LYS A 56 37.12 -9.28 -32.50
C LYS A 56 37.12 -7.91 -31.80
N GLY A 57 36.87 -7.88 -30.48
CA GLY A 57 36.89 -6.69 -29.63
C GLY A 57 37.04 -7.08 -28.17
N THR A 58 36.59 -6.23 -27.26
CA THR A 58 36.71 -6.47 -25.81
C THR A 58 35.49 -7.14 -25.17
N ALA A 59 34.44 -7.40 -25.93
CA ALA A 59 33.20 -8.01 -25.43
C ALA A 59 33.06 -9.46 -25.88
N ARG A 60 32.83 -10.37 -24.92
CA ARG A 60 32.53 -11.78 -25.18
C ARG A 60 31.05 -11.94 -25.53
N ARG A 61 30.76 -12.11 -26.83
CA ARG A 61 29.40 -12.30 -27.38
C ARG A 61 29.46 -13.22 -28.61
N LYS A 62 28.35 -13.87 -28.92
CA LYS A 62 28.16 -14.60 -30.17
C LYS A 62 28.43 -13.69 -31.38
N GLY A 63 29.13 -14.16 -32.36
CA GLY A 63 29.53 -13.40 -33.55
C GLY A 63 30.79 -12.54 -33.32
N GLN A 64 31.40 -12.58 -32.14
CA GLN A 64 32.57 -11.77 -31.78
C GLN A 64 33.83 -12.57 -31.56
N VAL A 65 33.90 -13.83 -31.97
CA VAL A 65 35.11 -14.65 -31.92
C VAL A 65 35.84 -14.50 -33.25
N GLU A 66 37.13 -14.19 -33.23
CA GLU A 66 37.95 -14.12 -34.42
C GLU A 66 38.46 -15.49 -34.79
N TYR A 67 39.03 -16.21 -33.85
CA TYR A 67 39.41 -17.62 -33.95
C TYR A 67 39.61 -18.27 -32.59
N ARG A 68 39.62 -19.61 -32.58
CA ARG A 68 39.91 -20.44 -31.41
C ARG A 68 41.27 -21.10 -31.55
N SER A 69 42.14 -20.93 -30.54
CA SER A 69 43.50 -21.51 -30.44
C SER A 69 43.50 -22.88 -29.77
N ALA A 70 42.38 -23.28 -29.16
CA ALA A 70 42.20 -24.66 -28.65
C ALA A 70 40.69 -25.02 -28.69
N VAL A 71 40.40 -26.27 -28.83
CA VAL A 71 39.04 -26.83 -28.52
C VAL A 71 38.95 -27.11 -27.05
N THR A 72 37.92 -26.60 -26.41
CA THR A 72 37.67 -26.76 -24.96
C THR A 72 36.27 -27.32 -24.73
N LEU A 73 36.22 -28.45 -24.06
CA LEU A 73 34.98 -29.20 -23.81
C LEU A 73 34.75 -29.38 -22.32
N ASP A 74 33.55 -29.09 -21.82
CA ASP A 74 33.13 -29.31 -20.44
C ASP A 74 32.35 -30.64 -20.37
N ALA A 75 32.85 -31.61 -19.63
CA ALA A 75 32.21 -32.91 -19.36
C ALA A 75 31.58 -32.88 -17.97
N ASP A 76 30.31 -32.50 -17.89
CA ASP A 76 29.58 -32.32 -16.64
C ASP A 76 28.94 -33.62 -16.09
N ALA A 77 28.84 -34.64 -16.93
CA ALA A 77 28.35 -35.99 -16.61
C ALA A 77 29.37 -37.06 -17.05
N ALA A 78 30.64 -36.86 -16.74
CA ALA A 78 31.73 -37.69 -17.21
C ALA A 78 31.75 -39.04 -16.51
N SER A 79 32.33 -40.06 -17.21
CA SER A 79 32.78 -41.31 -16.59
C SER A 79 34.22 -41.16 -16.08
N GLU A 80 34.62 -41.94 -15.08
CA GLU A 80 36.01 -42.02 -14.60
C GLU A 80 36.98 -42.43 -15.73
N THR A 81 36.52 -43.09 -16.76
CA THR A 81 37.30 -43.57 -17.90
C THR A 81 37.52 -42.47 -18.97
N LEU A 82 36.88 -41.33 -18.90
CA LEU A 82 36.98 -40.27 -19.92
C LEU A 82 38.43 -39.85 -20.22
N PRO A 83 39.33 -39.64 -19.23
CA PRO A 83 40.72 -39.32 -19.53
C PRO A 83 41.42 -40.35 -20.39
N ALA A 84 41.14 -41.65 -20.15
CA ALA A 84 41.73 -42.74 -20.94
C ALA A 84 41.16 -42.76 -22.38
N VAL A 85 39.87 -42.45 -22.55
CA VAL A 85 39.21 -42.33 -23.87
C VAL A 85 39.82 -41.14 -24.65
N VAL A 86 40.08 -39.99 -24.01
CA VAL A 86 40.73 -38.84 -24.58
C VAL A 86 42.15 -39.19 -25.06
N ALA A 87 42.93 -39.88 -24.21
CA ALA A 87 44.27 -40.33 -24.58
C ALA A 87 44.29 -41.31 -25.77
N GLY A 88 43.22 -42.13 -25.91
CA GLY A 88 43.01 -43.05 -27.02
C GLY A 88 42.85 -42.38 -28.41
N LEU A 89 42.55 -41.06 -28.46
CA LEU A 89 42.51 -40.29 -29.72
C LEU A 89 43.89 -40.04 -30.32
N GLY A 90 44.96 -40.26 -29.57
CA GLY A 90 46.33 -40.00 -30.03
C GLY A 90 46.67 -38.53 -30.25
N LEU A 91 45.82 -37.63 -29.81
CA LEU A 91 45.99 -36.20 -29.85
C LEU A 91 46.56 -35.65 -28.52
N ARG A 92 47.35 -34.59 -28.61
CA ARG A 92 47.77 -33.88 -27.42
C ARG A 92 46.55 -33.19 -26.78
N ALA A 93 46.36 -33.47 -25.50
CA ALA A 93 45.25 -32.91 -24.75
C ALA A 93 45.64 -32.74 -23.26
N LEU A 94 44.93 -31.84 -22.61
CA LEU A 94 44.92 -31.69 -21.15
C LEU A 94 43.54 -31.98 -20.63
N VAL A 95 43.41 -32.92 -19.70
CA VAL A 95 42.19 -33.21 -18.99
C VAL A 95 42.37 -32.85 -17.53
N HIS A 96 41.52 -32.02 -16.97
CA HIS A 96 41.58 -31.70 -15.54
C HIS A 96 40.17 -31.67 -14.93
N SER A 97 40.09 -31.98 -13.66
CA SER A 97 38.85 -31.88 -12.88
C SER A 97 38.34 -30.41 -12.87
N THR A 98 37.02 -30.26 -12.81
CA THR A 98 36.40 -28.95 -12.61
C THR A 98 36.08 -28.70 -11.14
N TYR A 99 35.72 -27.48 -10.74
CA TYR A 99 35.51 -27.05 -9.34
C TYR A 99 34.55 -27.97 -8.55
N SER A 100 33.52 -28.48 -9.17
CA SER A 100 32.49 -29.33 -8.52
C SER A 100 32.71 -30.83 -8.76
N HIS A 101 33.93 -31.24 -9.16
CA HIS A 101 34.27 -32.62 -9.37
C HIS A 101 34.33 -33.38 -8.04
N THR A 102 33.79 -34.59 -8.03
CA THR A 102 33.99 -35.63 -6.98
C THR A 102 34.13 -37.00 -7.64
N ARG A 103 34.74 -37.96 -6.97
CA ARG A 103 34.80 -39.35 -7.50
C ARG A 103 33.43 -39.95 -7.76
N ALA A 104 32.42 -39.60 -6.96
CA ALA A 104 31.04 -40.07 -7.15
C ALA A 104 30.35 -39.41 -8.35
N HIS A 105 30.75 -38.21 -8.70
CA HIS A 105 30.23 -37.44 -9.82
C HIS A 105 31.36 -36.77 -10.58
N PRO A 106 32.07 -37.52 -11.46
CA PRO A 106 33.22 -37.00 -12.19
C PRO A 106 32.83 -35.88 -13.14
N ARG A 107 33.63 -34.83 -13.14
CA ARG A 107 33.48 -33.69 -14.01
C ARG A 107 34.85 -33.21 -14.48
N TYR A 108 35.03 -33.22 -15.79
CA TYR A 108 36.31 -32.90 -16.40
C TYR A 108 36.17 -31.75 -17.41
N ARG A 109 37.29 -31.06 -17.63
CA ARG A 109 37.50 -30.20 -18.77
C ARG A 109 38.55 -30.80 -19.64
N VAL A 110 38.27 -30.92 -20.94
CA VAL A 110 39.17 -31.43 -21.96
C VAL A 110 39.62 -30.27 -22.86
N ILE A 111 40.91 -30.13 -23.08
CA ILE A 111 41.50 -29.04 -23.85
C ILE A 111 42.43 -29.64 -24.90
N PHE A 112 42.14 -29.41 -26.19
CA PHE A 112 42.98 -29.81 -27.31
C PHE A 112 43.63 -28.56 -27.89
N PRO A 113 44.95 -28.37 -27.78
CA PRO A 113 45.66 -27.24 -28.35
C PRO A 113 45.70 -27.32 -29.87
N ILE A 114 45.66 -26.20 -30.55
CA ILE A 114 45.74 -26.12 -32.03
C ILE A 114 47.05 -25.42 -32.42
N MET A 115 47.84 -26.15 -33.21
CA MET A 115 49.10 -25.60 -33.76
C MET A 115 48.82 -24.79 -35.04
N GLY A 116 49.35 -23.59 -35.13
CA GLY A 116 49.23 -22.69 -36.27
C GLY A 116 47.93 -21.86 -36.23
N PRO A 117 47.34 -21.54 -37.38
CA PRO A 117 46.11 -20.79 -37.42
C PRO A 117 44.99 -21.57 -36.73
N GLY A 118 44.22 -20.89 -35.82
CA GLY A 118 43.13 -21.49 -35.09
C GLY A 118 41.91 -21.77 -35.96
N LEU A 119 40.87 -22.35 -35.32
CA LEU A 119 39.53 -22.56 -35.93
C LEU A 119 38.77 -21.24 -35.96
N SER A 120 38.15 -20.91 -37.11
CA SER A 120 37.22 -19.79 -37.20
C SER A 120 35.96 -19.98 -36.34
N GLU A 121 35.21 -18.93 -36.16
CA GLU A 121 33.93 -18.96 -35.41
C GLU A 121 32.90 -19.95 -36.01
N GLU A 122 32.97 -20.17 -37.33
CA GLU A 122 32.08 -21.13 -38.04
C GLU A 122 32.59 -22.58 -38.01
N GLU A 123 33.93 -22.76 -37.96
CA GLU A 123 34.57 -24.08 -37.95
C GLU A 123 34.54 -24.74 -36.58
N TYR A 124 34.70 -23.95 -35.51
CA TYR A 124 34.81 -24.45 -34.14
C TYR A 124 33.60 -25.32 -33.72
N PRO A 125 32.33 -24.93 -33.93
CA PRO A 125 31.19 -25.76 -33.56
C PRO A 125 31.14 -27.11 -34.25
N ARG A 126 31.69 -27.23 -35.44
CA ARG A 126 31.71 -28.46 -36.22
C ARG A 126 32.74 -29.43 -35.61
N VAL A 127 33.91 -28.97 -35.34
CA VAL A 127 34.99 -29.73 -34.73
C VAL A 127 34.63 -30.14 -33.33
N ALA A 128 34.12 -29.23 -32.51
CA ALA A 128 33.72 -29.49 -31.15
C ALA A 128 32.63 -30.59 -31.07
N ARG A 129 31.64 -30.56 -32.00
CA ARG A 129 30.62 -31.62 -32.09
C ARG A 129 31.21 -32.98 -32.47
N GLY A 130 32.09 -33.02 -33.46
CA GLY A 130 32.71 -34.27 -33.86
C GLY A 130 33.59 -34.90 -32.76
N LEU A 131 34.30 -34.07 -31.98
CA LEU A 131 35.04 -34.53 -30.81
C LEU A 131 34.11 -35.01 -29.71
N ILE A 132 33.03 -34.31 -29.42
CA ILE A 132 32.01 -34.72 -28.46
C ILE A 132 31.39 -36.06 -28.86
N GLU A 133 31.06 -36.25 -30.13
CA GLU A 133 30.52 -37.52 -30.65
C GLU A 133 31.55 -38.65 -30.50
N ALA A 134 32.81 -38.42 -30.84
CA ALA A 134 33.88 -39.43 -30.70
C ALA A 134 34.17 -39.79 -29.24
N LEU A 135 33.99 -38.89 -28.28
CA LEU A 135 34.24 -39.06 -26.85
C LEU A 135 33.01 -39.53 -26.05
N GLY A 136 31.81 -39.56 -26.67
CA GLY A 136 30.54 -39.95 -26.06
C GLY A 136 29.69 -38.77 -25.65
N GLU A 137 28.73 -38.41 -26.48
CA GLU A 137 27.92 -37.19 -26.44
C GLU A 137 27.24 -36.92 -25.08
N ALA A 138 26.73 -37.97 -24.43
CA ALA A 138 25.99 -37.86 -23.16
C ALA A 138 26.84 -37.31 -22.00
N GLN A 139 28.17 -37.27 -22.11
CA GLN A 139 29.07 -36.81 -21.05
C GLN A 139 29.30 -35.31 -21.07
N PHE A 140 29.02 -34.62 -22.17
CA PHE A 140 29.45 -33.25 -22.40
C PHE A 140 28.30 -32.22 -22.35
N ASP A 141 28.61 -31.04 -21.82
CA ASP A 141 27.74 -29.87 -21.94
C ASP A 141 27.62 -29.44 -23.42
N PRO A 142 26.39 -29.41 -24.00
CA PRO A 142 26.16 -28.94 -25.35
C PRO A 142 26.68 -27.52 -25.61
N GLY A 143 26.78 -26.69 -24.56
CA GLY A 143 27.35 -25.35 -24.63
C GLY A 143 28.84 -25.34 -24.99
N SER A 144 29.56 -26.47 -24.91
CA SER A 144 30.95 -26.60 -25.35
C SER A 144 31.15 -26.36 -26.85
N THR A 145 30.10 -26.46 -27.64
CA THR A 145 30.12 -26.13 -29.09
C THR A 145 30.07 -24.65 -29.40
N GLN A 146 29.85 -23.78 -28.40
CA GLN A 146 29.79 -22.32 -28.60
C GLN A 146 31.19 -21.72 -28.70
N PRO A 147 31.53 -21.00 -29.77
CA PRO A 147 32.85 -20.40 -29.91
C PRO A 147 33.24 -19.39 -28.80
N GLU A 148 32.25 -18.68 -28.29
CA GLU A 148 32.40 -17.69 -27.22
C GLU A 148 32.34 -18.30 -25.80
N ARG A 149 32.30 -19.64 -25.67
CA ARG A 149 32.19 -20.30 -24.35
C ARG A 149 33.33 -19.93 -23.45
N LEU A 150 33.00 -19.42 -22.26
CA LEU A 150 33.95 -19.15 -21.18
C LEU A 150 34.38 -20.47 -20.54
N MET A 151 35.67 -20.59 -20.29
CA MET A 151 36.29 -21.59 -19.43
C MET A 151 36.83 -20.91 -18.19
N PHE A 152 36.49 -21.42 -17.00
CA PHE A 152 37.11 -20.99 -15.76
C PHE A 152 38.57 -21.48 -15.72
N TRP A 153 39.44 -20.73 -15.07
CA TRP A 153 40.75 -21.24 -14.72
C TRP A 153 40.59 -22.51 -13.85
N PRO A 154 41.59 -23.43 -13.88
CA PRO A 154 41.58 -24.61 -13.03
C PRO A 154 41.38 -24.24 -11.57
N ALA A 155 40.32 -24.81 -10.97
CA ALA A 155 39.95 -24.61 -9.56
C ALA A 155 39.30 -25.85 -8.99
N THR A 156 39.39 -26.07 -7.68
CA THR A 156 38.83 -27.22 -6.99
C THR A 156 38.29 -26.87 -5.62
N ALA A 157 37.15 -27.46 -5.25
CA ALA A 157 36.62 -27.49 -3.89
C ALA A 157 37.14 -28.69 -3.08
N THR A 158 37.64 -29.73 -3.76
CA THR A 158 38.08 -31.01 -3.20
C THR A 158 39.49 -31.37 -3.68
N PRO A 159 40.56 -30.75 -3.09
CA PRO A 159 41.94 -30.94 -3.53
C PRO A 159 42.38 -32.41 -3.57
N ASP A 160 41.87 -33.23 -2.64
CA ASP A 160 42.23 -34.65 -2.52
C ASP A 160 41.60 -35.54 -3.63
N GLU A 161 40.62 -35.05 -4.34
CA GLU A 161 39.94 -35.72 -5.44
C GLU A 161 40.24 -35.10 -6.81
N TYR A 162 41.04 -34.03 -6.83
CA TYR A 162 41.36 -33.30 -8.05
C TYR A 162 42.38 -34.07 -8.90
N GLU A 163 42.05 -34.26 -10.17
CA GLU A 163 42.83 -35.02 -11.13
C GLU A 163 43.26 -34.17 -12.31
N VAL A 164 44.50 -34.36 -12.75
CA VAL A 164 45.06 -33.81 -13.97
C VAL A 164 45.67 -34.92 -14.78
N VAL A 165 45.31 -35.05 -16.04
CA VAL A 165 45.87 -36.02 -16.97
C VAL A 165 46.35 -35.29 -18.21
N GLU A 166 47.67 -35.43 -18.47
CA GLU A 166 48.28 -34.96 -19.71
C GLU A 166 48.28 -36.09 -20.73
N CYS A 167 47.63 -35.89 -21.87
CA CYS A 167 47.63 -36.84 -22.96
C CYS A 167 48.74 -36.49 -23.96
N ASP A 168 49.80 -37.32 -23.96
CA ASP A 168 50.86 -37.19 -24.93
C ASP A 168 50.38 -37.73 -26.31
N GLY A 169 50.40 -36.85 -27.30
CA GLY A 169 50.00 -37.17 -28.66
C GLY A 169 50.41 -36.10 -29.65
N GLU A 170 49.99 -36.24 -30.88
CA GLU A 170 50.24 -35.27 -31.93
C GLU A 170 49.48 -33.95 -31.62
N THR A 171 50.16 -32.81 -31.73
CA THR A 171 49.47 -31.52 -31.61
C THR A 171 48.67 -31.26 -32.88
N ALA A 172 47.35 -31.17 -32.70
CA ALA A 172 46.43 -31.00 -33.81
C ALA A 172 46.58 -29.65 -34.54
N THR A 173 46.35 -29.66 -35.84
CA THR A 173 46.17 -28.42 -36.63
C THR A 173 44.66 -28.21 -36.90
N ALA A 174 44.26 -26.97 -37.19
CA ALA A 174 42.86 -26.66 -37.51
C ALA A 174 42.37 -27.52 -38.72
N GLN A 175 43.19 -27.67 -39.76
CA GLN A 175 42.89 -28.48 -40.93
C GLN A 175 42.78 -30.00 -40.59
N GLY A 176 43.66 -30.51 -39.72
CA GLY A 176 43.57 -31.89 -39.21
C GLY A 176 42.27 -32.15 -38.47
N LEU A 177 41.95 -31.28 -37.54
CA LEU A 177 40.68 -31.34 -36.79
C LEU A 177 39.43 -31.27 -37.65
N LEU A 178 39.45 -30.37 -38.65
CA LEU A 178 38.33 -30.28 -39.60
C LEU A 178 38.19 -31.52 -40.47
N ARG A 179 39.30 -32.13 -40.89
CA ARG A 179 39.27 -33.38 -41.68
C ARG A 179 38.73 -34.53 -40.84
N ASP A 180 39.22 -34.70 -39.63
CA ASP A 180 38.94 -35.87 -38.80
C ASP A 180 37.64 -35.78 -37.98
N PHE A 181 37.27 -34.56 -37.58
CA PHE A 181 36.10 -34.28 -36.73
C PHE A 181 35.15 -33.23 -37.29
N GLY A 182 35.50 -32.52 -38.42
CA GLY A 182 34.67 -31.44 -38.96
C GLY A 182 33.41 -31.85 -39.66
N GLY A 183 33.23 -33.15 -39.96
CA GLY A 183 32.11 -33.65 -40.74
C GLY A 183 32.06 -33.12 -42.20
N LEU A 184 31.47 -33.80 -43.15
CA LEU A 184 31.08 -33.20 -44.40
C LEU A 184 30.07 -32.07 -44.17
N GLN A 185 30.10 -30.97 -44.97
CA GLN A 185 28.98 -30.04 -44.99
C GLN A 185 27.71 -30.85 -45.32
N ALA A 186 27.03 -31.37 -44.32
CA ALA A 186 25.69 -31.81 -44.51
C ALA A 186 24.87 -30.56 -44.85
N THR A 187 24.26 -30.48 -46.04
CA THR A 187 22.95 -29.89 -46.17
C THR A 187 22.19 -30.16 -44.89
N PRO A 188 21.50 -29.20 -44.28
CA PRO A 188 20.84 -29.43 -43.01
C PRO A 188 19.86 -30.57 -43.16
N ASP A 189 20.37 -31.77 -42.96
CA ASP A 189 19.57 -32.96 -42.76
C ASP A 189 18.98 -32.75 -41.37
N HIS A 190 17.68 -32.49 -41.33
CA HIS A 190 16.87 -32.56 -40.12
C HIS A 190 16.87 -34.02 -39.62
N LYS A 191 18.02 -34.51 -39.22
CA LYS A 191 18.12 -35.66 -38.29
C LYS A 191 17.81 -35.13 -36.91
N THR A 192 16.58 -35.08 -36.68
CA THR A 192 15.83 -35.36 -35.49
C THR A 192 16.61 -36.21 -34.48
N GLY A 193 17.27 -35.57 -33.51
CA GLY A 193 17.29 -36.11 -32.15
C GLY A 193 15.84 -36.39 -31.73
N PRO A 194 15.53 -37.15 -30.70
CA PRO A 194 14.15 -37.41 -30.32
C PRO A 194 13.43 -36.09 -30.26
N LYS A 195 12.56 -35.81 -31.25
CA LYS A 195 11.77 -34.59 -31.30
C LYS A 195 10.94 -34.62 -30.03
N ARG A 196 11.16 -33.67 -29.17
CA ARG A 196 10.30 -33.50 -28.01
C ARG A 196 8.89 -33.32 -28.53
N ASP A 197 7.95 -34.11 -28.03
CA ASP A 197 6.54 -33.99 -28.43
C ASP A 197 6.12 -32.51 -28.30
N PRO A 198 5.60 -31.87 -29.36
CA PRO A 198 5.15 -30.48 -29.29
C PRO A 198 4.14 -30.23 -28.17
N LYS A 199 3.38 -31.22 -27.76
CA LYS A 199 2.41 -31.18 -26.67
C LYS A 199 3.08 -31.10 -25.29
N GLU A 200 4.31 -31.57 -25.16
CA GLU A 200 5.12 -31.53 -23.94
C GLU A 200 5.91 -30.22 -23.81
N LEU A 201 5.84 -29.32 -24.77
CA LEU A 201 6.47 -28.01 -24.68
C LEU A 201 5.83 -27.22 -23.53
N PRO A 202 6.65 -26.47 -22.74
CA PRO A 202 6.11 -25.62 -21.70
C PRO A 202 5.42 -24.37 -22.26
N GLY A 203 4.53 -23.79 -21.49
CA GLY A 203 3.89 -22.51 -21.79
C GLY A 203 2.90 -22.55 -22.95
N VAL A 204 2.66 -21.40 -23.54
CA VAL A 204 1.62 -21.17 -24.58
C VAL A 204 1.76 -22.10 -25.77
N ALA A 205 2.97 -22.35 -26.23
CA ALA A 205 3.19 -23.21 -27.40
C ALA A 205 2.74 -24.66 -27.13
N GLY A 206 3.08 -25.21 -25.95
CA GLY A 206 2.64 -26.56 -25.57
C GLY A 206 1.14 -26.64 -25.35
N ALA A 207 0.57 -25.68 -24.63
CA ALA A 207 -0.88 -25.62 -24.43
C ALA A 207 -1.62 -25.52 -25.77
N PHE A 208 -1.12 -24.69 -26.70
CA PHE A 208 -1.67 -24.56 -28.04
C PHE A 208 -1.68 -25.91 -28.78
N ASN A 209 -0.57 -26.63 -28.74
CA ASN A 209 -0.43 -27.91 -29.43
C ASN A 209 -1.31 -29.02 -28.78
N ARG A 210 -1.70 -28.89 -27.53
CA ARG A 210 -2.66 -29.81 -26.86
C ARG A 210 -4.10 -29.46 -27.21
N VAL A 211 -4.41 -28.15 -27.33
CA VAL A 211 -5.77 -27.66 -27.61
C VAL A 211 -6.15 -27.79 -29.07
N TYR A 212 -5.19 -27.53 -29.99
CA TYR A 212 -5.45 -27.47 -31.41
C TYR A 212 -4.80 -28.64 -32.17
N ASP A 213 -5.62 -29.46 -32.77
CA ASP A 213 -5.24 -30.36 -33.87
C ASP A 213 -5.33 -29.63 -35.20
N MET A 214 -4.99 -30.32 -36.29
CA MET A 214 -4.99 -29.73 -37.62
C MET A 214 -6.37 -29.27 -38.05
N ALA A 215 -7.42 -30.06 -37.82
CA ALA A 215 -8.79 -29.72 -38.21
C ALA A 215 -9.30 -28.47 -37.48
N ARG A 216 -9.15 -28.45 -36.17
CA ARG A 216 -9.55 -27.32 -35.35
C ARG A 216 -8.75 -26.05 -35.62
N ALA A 217 -7.44 -26.19 -35.93
CA ALA A 217 -6.60 -25.05 -36.29
C ALA A 217 -7.01 -24.46 -37.67
N VAL A 218 -7.29 -25.30 -38.65
CA VAL A 218 -7.78 -24.86 -39.95
C VAL A 218 -9.10 -24.10 -39.84
N GLU A 219 -10.06 -24.63 -39.09
CA GLU A 219 -11.35 -24.02 -38.85
C GLU A 219 -11.22 -22.68 -38.11
N THR A 220 -10.49 -22.67 -36.99
CA THR A 220 -10.39 -21.50 -36.10
C THR A 220 -9.61 -20.34 -36.72
N PHE A 221 -8.53 -20.64 -37.46
CA PHE A 221 -7.62 -19.63 -37.98
C PHE A 221 -7.76 -19.43 -39.49
N HIS A 222 -8.74 -20.13 -40.15
CA HIS A 222 -8.99 -20.07 -41.58
C HIS A 222 -7.74 -20.35 -42.40
N LEU A 223 -7.00 -21.42 -42.01
CA LEU A 223 -5.80 -21.78 -42.73
C LEU A 223 -6.15 -22.39 -44.09
N PRO A 224 -5.31 -22.17 -45.13
CA PRO A 224 -5.59 -22.62 -46.49
C PRO A 224 -5.24 -24.12 -46.68
N TYR A 225 -5.89 -25.00 -45.91
CA TYR A 225 -5.71 -26.42 -46.03
C TYR A 225 -7.05 -27.17 -46.01
N ASP A 226 -7.20 -28.13 -46.90
CA ASP A 226 -8.35 -29.03 -46.95
C ASP A 226 -7.91 -30.49 -46.69
N PRO A 227 -8.71 -31.29 -45.97
CA PRO A 227 -8.40 -32.69 -45.73
C PRO A 227 -8.50 -33.51 -47.05
N VAL A 228 -7.67 -34.53 -47.21
CA VAL A 228 -7.75 -35.47 -48.33
C VAL A 228 -8.70 -36.59 -47.99
N ASP A 229 -9.70 -36.85 -48.83
CA ASP A 229 -10.68 -37.89 -48.60
C ASP A 229 -10.03 -39.31 -48.46
N GLY A 230 -10.36 -39.98 -47.37
CA GLY A 230 -9.85 -41.33 -47.09
C GLY A 230 -8.42 -41.40 -46.50
N GLU A 231 -7.71 -40.28 -46.34
CA GLU A 231 -6.37 -40.19 -45.78
C GLU A 231 -6.31 -39.22 -44.59
N PRO A 232 -6.57 -39.65 -43.36
CA PRO A 232 -6.76 -38.78 -42.21
C PRO A 232 -5.55 -37.92 -41.84
N ASN A 233 -4.35 -38.32 -42.27
CA ASN A 233 -3.10 -37.64 -41.96
C ASN A 233 -2.56 -36.80 -43.13
N ARG A 234 -3.32 -36.69 -44.23
CA ARG A 234 -2.92 -35.91 -45.38
C ARG A 234 -3.88 -34.76 -45.66
N TRP A 235 -3.28 -33.63 -46.00
CA TRP A 235 -3.99 -32.39 -46.28
C TRP A 235 -3.52 -31.80 -47.61
N HIS A 236 -4.40 -31.07 -48.23
CA HIS A 236 -4.14 -30.31 -49.46
C HIS A 236 -3.92 -28.83 -49.11
N TYR A 237 -2.83 -28.25 -49.59
CA TYR A 237 -2.64 -26.79 -49.52
C TYR A 237 -3.41 -26.15 -50.67
N THR A 238 -4.53 -25.47 -50.36
CA THR A 238 -5.51 -25.02 -51.38
C THR A 238 -4.95 -24.11 -52.49
N PRO A 239 -3.90 -23.27 -52.26
CA PRO A 239 -3.28 -22.50 -53.33
C PRO A 239 -2.36 -23.31 -54.24
N ALA A 240 -2.07 -24.60 -53.96
CA ALA A 240 -1.19 -25.43 -54.77
C ALA A 240 -1.97 -26.29 -55.79
N GLU A 241 -1.35 -26.64 -56.91
CA GLU A 241 -1.95 -27.46 -57.99
C GLU A 241 -1.94 -28.96 -57.66
N SER A 242 -1.10 -29.42 -56.72
CA SER A 242 -0.95 -30.85 -56.39
C SER A 242 -1.66 -31.20 -55.12
N GLU A 243 -2.35 -32.35 -55.06
CA GLU A 243 -3.11 -32.82 -53.88
C GLU A 243 -2.24 -33.61 -52.90
N GLY A 244 -2.59 -33.54 -51.57
CA GLY A 244 -2.08 -34.42 -50.53
C GLY A 244 -0.62 -34.18 -50.13
N GLY A 245 -0.03 -33.06 -50.46
CA GLY A 245 1.38 -32.75 -50.18
C GLY A 245 1.69 -32.30 -48.76
N VAL A 246 0.69 -32.16 -47.89
CA VAL A 246 0.87 -31.82 -46.48
C VAL A 246 0.60 -33.04 -45.61
N ILE A 247 1.53 -33.36 -44.73
CA ILE A 247 1.49 -34.56 -43.88
C ILE A 247 1.45 -34.15 -42.42
N VAL A 248 0.47 -34.66 -41.67
CA VAL A 248 0.38 -34.52 -40.22
C VAL A 248 0.89 -35.83 -39.60
N TYR A 249 1.98 -35.75 -38.88
CA TYR A 249 2.58 -36.90 -38.22
C TYR A 249 1.90 -37.23 -36.88
N PRO A 250 1.95 -38.51 -36.42
CA PRO A 250 1.37 -38.90 -35.13
C PRO A 250 1.96 -38.15 -33.92
N ASP A 251 3.20 -37.69 -34.04
CA ASP A 251 3.89 -36.89 -33.04
C ASP A 251 3.46 -35.37 -33.02
N GLY A 252 2.44 -35.03 -33.81
CA GLY A 252 1.86 -33.68 -33.83
C GLY A 252 2.61 -32.66 -34.72
N TYR A 253 3.63 -33.10 -35.47
CA TYR A 253 4.28 -32.22 -36.46
C TYR A 253 3.56 -32.24 -37.76
N VAL A 254 3.61 -31.09 -38.47
CA VAL A 254 3.09 -30.93 -39.84
C VAL A 254 4.26 -30.63 -40.75
N PHE A 255 4.27 -31.27 -41.94
CA PHE A 255 5.27 -31.05 -42.97
C PHE A 255 4.59 -30.81 -44.31
N SER A 256 4.97 -29.73 -45.01
CA SER A 256 4.48 -29.41 -46.32
C SER A 256 5.54 -29.60 -47.42
N ASN A 257 5.15 -30.31 -48.48
CA ASN A 257 5.97 -30.49 -49.68
C ASN A 257 5.67 -29.47 -50.78
N HIS A 258 4.74 -28.53 -50.54
CA HIS A 258 4.35 -27.51 -51.54
C HIS A 258 5.28 -26.30 -51.45
N ALA A 259 6.01 -26.04 -52.54
CA ALA A 259 6.98 -24.92 -52.60
C ALA A 259 6.36 -23.54 -52.40
N SER A 260 5.07 -23.38 -52.69
CA SER A 260 4.30 -22.13 -52.50
C SER A 260 3.77 -21.96 -51.06
N ASP A 261 3.79 -23.03 -50.26
CA ASP A 261 3.35 -23.02 -48.89
C ASP A 261 4.41 -22.33 -47.99
N PRO A 262 4.04 -21.35 -47.12
CA PRO A 262 4.95 -20.81 -46.14
C PRO A 262 5.62 -21.85 -45.23
N ALA A 263 4.98 -23.01 -45.04
CA ALA A 263 5.48 -24.15 -44.27
C ALA A 263 6.44 -25.08 -45.02
N TYR A 264 6.70 -24.82 -46.30
CA TYR A 264 7.49 -25.70 -47.18
C TYR A 264 8.82 -26.18 -46.58
N GLY A 265 9.05 -27.48 -46.69
CA GLY A 265 10.33 -28.11 -46.35
C GLY A 265 10.69 -28.09 -44.85
N ARG A 266 9.75 -27.81 -43.97
CA ARG A 266 9.95 -27.75 -42.52
C ARG A 266 8.93 -28.61 -41.77
N ALA A 267 9.40 -29.29 -40.74
CA ALA A 267 8.52 -29.95 -39.80
C ALA A 267 8.16 -28.92 -38.69
N LEU A 268 6.93 -28.45 -38.67
CA LEU A 268 6.42 -27.43 -37.79
C LEU A 268 5.46 -28.04 -36.75
N SER A 269 5.51 -27.56 -35.50
CA SER A 269 4.43 -27.81 -34.56
C SER A 269 3.15 -27.09 -35.02
N MET A 270 1.99 -27.46 -34.49
CA MET A 270 0.74 -26.78 -34.78
C MET A 270 0.81 -25.27 -34.43
N PHE A 271 1.43 -24.93 -33.29
CA PHE A 271 1.70 -23.56 -32.91
C PHE A 271 2.53 -22.80 -33.97
N ASP A 272 3.64 -23.40 -34.42
CA ASP A 272 4.51 -22.76 -35.41
C ASP A 272 3.83 -22.62 -36.77
N LEU A 273 3.04 -23.61 -37.20
CA LEU A 273 2.27 -23.57 -38.43
C LEU A 273 1.28 -22.40 -38.45
N VAL A 274 0.46 -22.31 -37.39
CA VAL A 274 -0.53 -21.24 -37.24
C VAL A 274 0.15 -19.87 -37.16
N ALA A 275 1.20 -19.74 -36.32
CA ALA A 275 1.94 -18.51 -36.21
C ALA A 275 2.53 -18.01 -37.51
N LEU A 276 3.06 -18.92 -38.33
CA LEU A 276 3.64 -18.62 -39.65
C LEU A 276 2.60 -18.18 -40.67
N HIS A 277 1.42 -18.82 -40.67
CA HIS A 277 0.35 -18.46 -41.57
C HIS A 277 -0.35 -17.15 -41.20
N VAL A 278 -0.65 -16.96 -39.95
CA VAL A 278 -1.39 -15.79 -39.43
C VAL A 278 -0.50 -14.55 -39.37
N TYR A 279 0.74 -14.70 -38.84
CA TYR A 279 1.63 -13.56 -38.55
C TYR A 279 2.91 -13.53 -39.40
N GLY A 280 3.12 -14.48 -40.34
CA GLY A 280 4.33 -14.56 -41.15
C GLY A 280 4.57 -13.34 -42.08
N GLY A 281 3.57 -12.47 -42.21
CA GLY A 281 3.72 -11.16 -42.85
C GLY A 281 4.72 -10.26 -42.11
N GLU A 282 4.81 -10.35 -40.79
CA GLU A 282 5.73 -9.58 -39.97
C GLU A 282 7.18 -10.02 -40.18
N ASP A 283 7.42 -11.32 -40.34
CA ASP A 283 8.74 -11.85 -40.66
C ASP A 283 9.23 -11.32 -42.01
N ARG A 284 8.34 -11.26 -43.01
CA ARG A 284 8.65 -10.70 -44.35
C ARG A 284 8.92 -9.20 -44.26
N ALA A 285 8.09 -8.45 -43.52
CA ALA A 285 8.28 -7.02 -43.35
C ALA A 285 9.59 -6.68 -42.62
N ALA A 286 10.02 -7.53 -41.67
CA ALA A 286 11.26 -7.38 -40.95
C ALA A 286 12.49 -7.94 -41.68
N GLY A 287 12.33 -8.50 -42.89
CA GLY A 287 13.41 -9.09 -43.67
C GLY A 287 14.10 -10.29 -43.01
N VAL A 288 13.34 -11.07 -42.24
CA VAL A 288 13.89 -12.18 -41.45
C VAL A 288 14.34 -13.33 -42.33
N PRO A 289 15.59 -13.77 -42.30
CA PRO A 289 16.08 -14.91 -43.04
C PRO A 289 15.33 -16.20 -42.70
N GLN A 290 15.17 -17.09 -43.69
CA GLN A 290 14.54 -18.40 -43.47
C GLN A 290 15.27 -19.25 -42.40
N SER A 291 16.59 -19.06 -42.25
CA SER A 291 17.43 -19.75 -41.26
C SER A 291 17.29 -19.24 -39.84
N THR A 292 16.50 -18.17 -39.59
CA THR A 292 16.31 -17.63 -38.24
C THR A 292 15.56 -18.65 -37.36
N ALA A 293 16.05 -18.86 -36.18
CA ALA A 293 15.40 -19.74 -35.19
C ALA A 293 13.95 -19.30 -34.92
N PRO A 294 12.99 -20.23 -34.71
CA PRO A 294 11.60 -19.87 -34.50
C PRO A 294 11.41 -18.86 -33.34
N ALA A 295 12.09 -19.04 -32.22
CA ALA A 295 11.96 -18.16 -31.03
C ALA A 295 12.34 -16.68 -31.30
N ASP A 296 13.16 -16.42 -32.33
CA ASP A 296 13.66 -15.09 -32.67
C ASP A 296 12.83 -14.43 -33.78
N ARG A 297 11.78 -15.08 -34.25
CA ARG A 297 10.88 -14.56 -35.30
C ARG A 297 9.80 -13.64 -34.73
N PRO A 298 9.57 -12.46 -35.33
CA PRO A 298 8.46 -11.58 -34.96
C PRO A 298 7.08 -12.28 -34.97
N SER A 299 6.83 -13.13 -35.99
CA SER A 299 5.58 -13.91 -36.10
C SER A 299 5.35 -14.80 -34.88
N ILE A 300 6.38 -15.50 -34.39
CA ILE A 300 6.32 -16.38 -33.22
C ILE A 300 6.14 -15.54 -31.92
N GLN A 301 6.87 -14.44 -31.80
CA GLN A 301 6.75 -13.57 -30.66
C GLN A 301 5.36 -12.93 -30.53
N ARG A 302 4.74 -12.63 -31.67
CA ARG A 302 3.37 -12.13 -31.70
C ARG A 302 2.36 -13.23 -31.38
N ALA A 303 2.51 -14.39 -32.01
CA ALA A 303 1.66 -15.54 -31.71
C ALA A 303 1.67 -15.92 -30.23
N MET A 304 2.86 -15.91 -29.59
CA MET A 304 2.99 -16.14 -28.13
C MET A 304 2.17 -15.17 -27.29
N ARG A 305 2.09 -13.89 -27.69
CA ARG A 305 1.30 -12.89 -26.95
C ARG A 305 -0.20 -13.02 -27.22
N GLU A 306 -0.58 -13.14 -28.49
CA GLU A 306 -1.99 -13.19 -28.89
C GLU A 306 -2.67 -14.49 -28.41
N PHE A 307 -1.96 -15.63 -28.49
CA PHE A 307 -2.53 -16.90 -28.06
C PHE A 307 -2.52 -17.07 -26.53
N ALA A 308 -1.63 -16.39 -25.82
CA ALA A 308 -1.64 -16.36 -24.34
C ALA A 308 -2.94 -15.75 -23.75
N ALA A 309 -3.64 -14.93 -24.53
CA ALA A 309 -4.89 -14.28 -24.11
C ALA A 309 -6.15 -15.08 -24.50
N ARG A 310 -6.00 -16.22 -25.19
CA ARG A 310 -7.17 -17.03 -25.59
C ARG A 310 -7.70 -17.85 -24.42
N PRO A 311 -9.02 -17.80 -24.12
CA PRO A 311 -9.61 -18.52 -22.99
C PRO A 311 -9.26 -20.01 -22.93
N GLU A 312 -9.32 -20.71 -24.08
CA GLU A 312 -9.01 -22.14 -24.16
C GLU A 312 -7.54 -22.47 -23.89
N ILE A 313 -6.63 -21.53 -24.20
CA ILE A 313 -5.19 -21.69 -23.89
C ILE A 313 -4.93 -21.37 -22.40
N VAL A 314 -5.56 -20.34 -21.88
CA VAL A 314 -5.48 -19.99 -20.46
C VAL A 314 -6.00 -21.16 -19.62
N THR A 315 -7.18 -21.69 -19.98
CA THR A 315 -7.76 -22.89 -19.32
C THR A 315 -6.77 -24.04 -19.29
N GLU A 316 -6.16 -24.38 -20.42
CA GLU A 316 -5.19 -25.48 -20.52
C GLU A 316 -3.92 -25.25 -19.69
N LEU A 317 -3.46 -24.00 -19.58
CA LEU A 317 -2.28 -23.63 -18.82
C LEU A 317 -2.49 -23.69 -17.30
N VAL A 318 -3.68 -23.27 -16.85
CA VAL A 318 -3.97 -23.10 -15.42
C VAL A 318 -4.74 -24.26 -14.81
N ALA A 319 -5.31 -25.17 -15.60
CA ALA A 319 -6.16 -26.25 -15.15
C ALA A 319 -5.53 -27.11 -14.01
N ALA A 320 -4.22 -27.33 -14.08
CA ALA A 320 -3.51 -28.10 -13.06
C ALA A 320 -3.28 -27.30 -11.75
N ASP A 321 -3.03 -26.00 -11.86
CA ASP A 321 -2.73 -25.13 -10.72
C ASP A 321 -4.01 -24.65 -9.99
N PHE A 322 -5.17 -24.76 -10.65
CA PHE A 322 -6.47 -24.34 -10.13
C PHE A 322 -7.49 -25.51 -9.97
N ALA A 323 -7.01 -26.74 -10.00
CA ALA A 323 -7.87 -27.92 -9.86
C ALA A 323 -8.64 -28.01 -8.52
N ASP A 324 -8.13 -27.39 -7.47
CA ASP A 324 -8.72 -27.36 -6.13
C ASP A 324 -9.57 -26.09 -5.86
N VAL A 325 -9.73 -25.20 -6.85
CA VAL A 325 -10.58 -24.01 -6.72
C VAL A 325 -12.02 -24.42 -6.99
N ASP A 326 -12.93 -24.11 -6.04
CA ASP A 326 -14.37 -24.38 -6.16
C ASP A 326 -14.90 -23.86 -7.51
N GLY A 327 -15.03 -24.76 -8.47
CA GLY A 327 -15.80 -24.54 -9.68
C GLY A 327 -17.30 -24.44 -9.35
N ASP A 328 -18.13 -24.04 -10.32
CA ASP A 328 -19.59 -24.07 -10.20
C ASP A 328 -20.07 -25.45 -9.71
N GLU A 329 -21.20 -25.50 -9.00
CA GLU A 329 -21.79 -26.71 -8.36
C GLU A 329 -21.81 -27.97 -9.25
N ASP A 330 -21.62 -27.83 -10.55
CA ASP A 330 -21.52 -28.92 -11.53
C ASP A 330 -20.10 -29.43 -11.83
N GLY A 331 -19.03 -28.84 -11.22
CA GLY A 331 -17.65 -29.40 -11.25
C GLY A 331 -16.93 -29.45 -12.60
N ALA A 332 -17.41 -28.79 -13.63
CA ALA A 332 -16.96 -29.00 -14.99
C ALA A 332 -16.20 -27.83 -15.66
N ALA A 333 -16.23 -26.63 -15.12
CA ALA A 333 -15.57 -25.46 -15.73
C ALA A 333 -14.78 -24.66 -14.69
N LEU A 334 -13.60 -24.16 -15.09
CA LEU A 334 -12.85 -23.20 -14.27
C LEU A 334 -13.68 -21.92 -14.09
N PRO A 335 -13.61 -21.26 -12.93
CA PRO A 335 -14.27 -19.98 -12.72
C PRO A 335 -13.84 -18.93 -13.77
N GLU A 336 -14.78 -18.10 -14.21
CA GLU A 336 -14.55 -17.13 -15.31
C GLU A 336 -13.37 -16.19 -15.01
N TRP A 337 -13.18 -15.78 -13.77
CA TRP A 337 -12.08 -14.90 -13.39
C TRP A 337 -10.68 -15.53 -13.59
N VAL A 338 -10.56 -16.86 -13.62
CA VAL A 338 -9.31 -17.58 -13.90
C VAL A 338 -8.86 -17.34 -15.34
N LEU A 339 -9.80 -17.10 -16.25
CA LEU A 339 -9.52 -16.81 -17.67
C LEU A 339 -8.92 -15.42 -17.89
N GLU A 340 -9.02 -14.54 -16.90
CA GLU A 340 -8.45 -13.19 -16.95
C GLU A 340 -6.98 -13.12 -16.53
N PHE A 341 -6.37 -14.26 -16.15
CA PHE A 341 -4.98 -14.30 -15.71
C PHE A 341 -3.99 -13.89 -16.80
N HIS A 342 -3.09 -12.99 -16.45
CA HIS A 342 -1.92 -12.71 -17.24
C HIS A 342 -0.86 -13.78 -17.03
N LEU A 343 -0.56 -14.55 -18.06
CA LEU A 343 0.39 -15.65 -18.04
C LEU A 343 1.68 -15.28 -18.78
N HIS A 344 2.81 -15.79 -18.28
CA HIS A 344 4.09 -15.66 -18.98
C HIS A 344 4.08 -16.55 -20.22
N PRO A 345 4.22 -16.00 -21.45
CA PRO A 345 3.98 -16.75 -22.68
C PRO A 345 4.87 -17.99 -22.85
N LYS A 346 6.13 -17.94 -22.39
CA LYS A 346 7.07 -19.06 -22.54
C LYS A 346 6.93 -20.15 -21.50
N THR A 347 6.48 -19.81 -20.28
CA THR A 347 6.45 -20.77 -19.18
C THR A 347 5.03 -21.18 -18.77
N GLY A 348 4.01 -20.43 -19.19
CA GLY A 348 2.61 -20.63 -18.79
C GLY A 348 2.31 -20.27 -17.34
N LYS A 349 3.29 -19.77 -16.57
CA LYS A 349 3.11 -19.40 -15.17
C LYS A 349 2.46 -18.03 -15.04
N PRO A 350 1.66 -17.78 -13.99
CA PRO A 350 1.13 -16.46 -13.71
C PRO A 350 2.23 -15.39 -13.62
N LEU A 351 1.98 -14.22 -14.17
CA LEU A 351 2.88 -13.07 -14.05
C LEU A 351 2.81 -12.47 -12.65
N ASP A 352 3.94 -11.91 -12.20
CA ASP A 352 4.00 -11.08 -11.00
C ASP A 352 3.55 -9.65 -11.35
N ASP A 353 2.24 -9.47 -11.50
CA ASP A 353 1.65 -8.15 -11.77
C ASP A 353 0.45 -7.87 -10.85
N VAL A 354 0.08 -6.59 -10.79
CA VAL A 354 -1.00 -6.11 -9.93
C VAL A 354 -2.34 -6.74 -10.28
N HIS A 355 -2.60 -7.00 -11.56
CA HIS A 355 -3.85 -7.57 -12.04
C HIS A 355 -4.06 -9.00 -11.50
N ASN A 356 -3.06 -9.87 -11.63
CA ASN A 356 -3.13 -11.24 -11.12
C ASN A 356 -3.26 -11.29 -9.60
N TRP A 357 -2.55 -10.42 -8.88
CA TRP A 357 -2.67 -10.31 -7.43
C TRP A 357 -4.05 -9.82 -7.00
N ASP A 358 -4.63 -8.85 -7.71
CA ASP A 358 -5.98 -8.34 -7.45
C ASP A 358 -7.05 -9.43 -7.64
N LEU A 359 -6.99 -10.14 -8.77
CA LEU A 359 -7.90 -11.26 -9.05
C LEU A 359 -7.84 -12.32 -7.93
N LEU A 360 -6.64 -12.77 -7.57
CA LEU A 360 -6.48 -13.78 -6.52
C LEU A 360 -7.01 -13.30 -5.18
N MET A 361 -6.72 -12.08 -4.77
CA MET A 361 -7.17 -11.55 -3.47
C MET A 361 -8.70 -11.36 -3.41
N LYS A 362 -9.34 -11.10 -4.52
CA LYS A 362 -10.80 -10.99 -4.61
C LYS A 362 -11.52 -12.33 -4.58
N HIS A 363 -10.92 -13.34 -5.22
CA HIS A 363 -11.60 -14.61 -5.48
C HIS A 363 -11.12 -15.77 -4.60
N ASP A 364 -9.90 -15.72 -4.05
CA ASP A 364 -9.39 -16.78 -3.18
C ASP A 364 -10.27 -16.97 -1.93
N PRO A 365 -10.75 -18.23 -1.66
CA PRO A 365 -11.64 -18.49 -0.53
C PRO A 365 -11.06 -18.12 0.84
N VAL A 366 -9.74 -18.18 1.00
CA VAL A 366 -9.04 -17.87 2.25
C VAL A 366 -8.94 -16.34 2.44
N LEU A 367 -8.76 -15.60 1.35
CA LEU A 367 -8.54 -14.15 1.37
C LEU A 367 -9.83 -13.32 1.28
N ARG A 368 -10.96 -13.96 0.96
CA ARG A 368 -12.28 -13.31 1.04
C ARG A 368 -12.51 -12.77 2.46
N GLY A 369 -12.78 -11.51 2.59
CA GLY A 369 -12.99 -10.85 3.87
C GLY A 369 -11.93 -9.82 4.23
N LEU A 370 -10.95 -9.57 3.36
CA LEU A 370 -10.13 -8.38 3.44
C LEU A 370 -11.02 -7.15 3.30
N ALA A 371 -10.94 -6.22 4.26
CA ALA A 371 -11.76 -5.02 4.27
C ALA A 371 -11.01 -3.85 4.88
N ARG A 372 -11.42 -2.64 4.54
CA ARG A 372 -10.91 -1.40 5.13
C ARG A 372 -11.84 -0.94 6.24
N ASN A 373 -11.36 -0.96 7.48
CA ASN A 373 -12.05 -0.31 8.59
C ASN A 373 -11.80 1.20 8.51
N GLU A 374 -12.83 1.98 8.14
CA GLU A 374 -12.74 3.43 8.01
C GLU A 374 -12.58 4.16 9.35
N MET A 375 -12.98 3.53 10.46
CA MET A 375 -12.85 4.09 11.79
C MET A 375 -11.39 4.04 12.27
N ASP A 376 -10.74 2.89 12.14
CA ASP A 376 -9.35 2.69 12.54
C ASP A 376 -8.35 3.08 11.47
N LEU A 377 -8.81 3.32 10.24
CA LEU A 377 -8.01 3.54 9.05
C LEU A 377 -7.02 2.38 8.79
N THR A 378 -7.42 1.16 9.12
CA THR A 378 -6.61 -0.05 9.02
C THR A 378 -7.23 -1.06 8.06
N THR A 379 -6.38 -1.88 7.45
CA THR A 379 -6.82 -3.06 6.73
C THR A 379 -7.04 -4.18 7.73
N VAL A 380 -8.19 -4.83 7.67
CA VAL A 380 -8.61 -5.90 8.58
C VAL A 380 -9.01 -7.15 7.81
N THR A 381 -9.07 -8.29 8.49
CA THR A 381 -9.78 -9.46 8.00
C THR A 381 -11.08 -9.65 8.77
N ARG A 382 -12.17 -9.85 8.06
CA ARG A 382 -13.51 -10.15 8.61
C ARG A 382 -13.77 -11.67 8.65
N ARG A 383 -12.80 -12.47 8.23
CA ARG A 383 -12.83 -13.93 8.25
C ARG A 383 -11.58 -14.48 8.91
N GLN A 384 -11.69 -15.68 9.47
CA GLN A 384 -10.57 -16.38 10.07
C GLN A 384 -9.61 -16.87 8.99
N PHE A 385 -8.34 -16.50 9.11
CA PHE A 385 -7.28 -17.12 8.31
C PHE A 385 -6.88 -18.49 8.86
N PRO A 386 -6.49 -19.46 8.00
CA PRO A 386 -6.05 -20.78 8.44
C PRO A 386 -4.84 -20.78 9.39
N TRP A 387 -4.01 -19.74 9.33
CA TRP A 387 -2.80 -19.59 10.14
C TRP A 387 -2.99 -18.76 11.42
N ARG A 388 -4.21 -18.33 11.71
CA ARG A 388 -4.51 -17.44 12.82
C ARG A 388 -5.89 -17.74 13.39
N THR A 389 -5.99 -17.75 14.71
CA THR A 389 -7.28 -17.84 15.39
C THR A 389 -7.78 -16.43 15.65
N VAL A 390 -8.90 -16.07 15.04
CA VAL A 390 -9.64 -14.82 15.28
C VAL A 390 -10.88 -15.17 16.08
N GLU A 391 -11.19 -14.40 17.13
CA GLU A 391 -12.45 -14.55 17.82
C GLU A 391 -13.61 -14.18 16.89
N ALA A 392 -14.64 -15.01 16.85
CA ALA A 392 -15.81 -14.77 16.01
C ALA A 392 -16.45 -13.42 16.34
N GLY A 393 -16.68 -12.61 15.30
CA GLY A 393 -17.30 -11.28 15.42
C GLY A 393 -16.34 -10.13 15.71
N LYS A 394 -15.02 -10.36 15.75
CA LYS A 394 -14.02 -9.28 15.83
C LYS A 394 -13.29 -9.13 14.51
N ASP A 395 -13.29 -7.90 14.01
CA ASP A 395 -12.44 -7.53 12.88
C ASP A 395 -11.00 -7.37 13.37
N ASP A 396 -10.06 -8.04 12.73
CA ASP A 396 -8.69 -8.09 13.22
C ASP A 396 -7.73 -7.42 12.24
N ALA A 397 -6.96 -6.44 12.73
CA ALA A 397 -6.01 -5.71 11.89
C ALA A 397 -4.95 -6.65 11.30
N LEU A 398 -4.65 -6.48 10.01
CA LEU A 398 -3.60 -7.23 9.34
C LEU A 398 -2.23 -6.87 9.94
N THR A 399 -1.52 -7.92 10.34
CA THR A 399 -0.13 -7.81 10.80
C THR A 399 0.85 -8.04 9.63
N ASN A 400 2.11 -7.70 9.84
CA ASN A 400 3.17 -8.03 8.88
C ASN A 400 3.33 -9.56 8.71
N ALA A 401 3.03 -10.34 9.76
CA ALA A 401 3.03 -11.79 9.68
C ALA A 401 1.92 -12.31 8.77
N ASP A 402 0.72 -11.75 8.85
CA ASP A 402 -0.38 -12.10 7.94
C ASP A 402 -0.03 -11.78 6.50
N ARG A 403 0.54 -10.61 6.22
CA ARG A 403 0.99 -10.24 4.87
C ARG A 403 2.02 -11.23 4.31
N ALA A 404 2.93 -11.71 5.13
CA ALA A 404 3.87 -12.76 4.74
C ALA A 404 3.18 -14.10 4.49
N GLN A 405 2.21 -14.48 5.32
CA GLN A 405 1.43 -15.71 5.14
C GLN A 405 0.51 -15.66 3.92
N ILE A 406 -0.09 -14.51 3.61
CA ILE A 406 -0.84 -14.29 2.36
C ILE A 406 0.07 -14.57 1.16
N SER A 407 1.28 -13.98 1.13
CA SER A 407 2.25 -14.25 0.06
C SER A 407 2.60 -15.72 -0.05
N ALA A 408 2.86 -16.39 1.08
CA ALA A 408 3.19 -17.80 1.11
C ALA A 408 2.01 -18.71 0.70
N HIS A 409 0.78 -18.33 1.05
CA HIS A 409 -0.44 -19.02 0.63
C HIS A 409 -0.61 -18.95 -0.89
N LEU A 410 -0.56 -17.76 -1.46
CA LEU A 410 -0.73 -17.55 -2.90
C LEU A 410 0.37 -18.24 -3.73
N GLN A 411 1.62 -18.25 -3.23
CA GLN A 411 2.70 -19.01 -3.88
C GLN A 411 2.44 -20.53 -3.88
N ARG A 412 1.89 -21.07 -2.80
CA ARG A 412 1.62 -22.51 -2.68
C ARG A 412 0.38 -22.95 -3.43
N ALA A 413 -0.71 -22.17 -3.34
CA ALA A 413 -1.99 -22.53 -3.92
C ALA A 413 -2.02 -22.30 -5.44
N TYR A 414 -1.35 -21.28 -5.95
CA TYR A 414 -1.47 -20.83 -7.34
C TYR A 414 -0.14 -20.72 -8.08
N ASN A 415 0.92 -21.29 -7.53
CA ASN A 415 2.27 -21.25 -8.12
C ASN A 415 2.74 -19.83 -8.51
N MET A 416 2.25 -18.81 -7.78
CA MET A 416 2.60 -17.41 -8.02
C MET A 416 4.08 -17.13 -7.71
N PRO A 417 4.75 -16.27 -8.47
CA PRO A 417 6.07 -15.79 -8.11
C PRO A 417 6.02 -15.00 -6.80
N ARG A 418 7.16 -14.83 -6.14
CA ARG A 418 7.21 -14.01 -4.91
C ARG A 418 7.11 -12.52 -5.27
N PRO A 419 6.08 -11.80 -4.81
CA PRO A 419 5.93 -10.38 -5.11
C PRO A 419 6.92 -9.53 -4.34
N ALA A 420 7.19 -8.33 -4.84
CA ALA A 420 7.79 -7.28 -4.04
C ALA A 420 6.82 -6.91 -2.89
N GLN A 421 7.35 -6.77 -1.66
CA GLN A 421 6.52 -6.51 -0.48
C GLN A 421 5.67 -5.24 -0.60
N GLU A 422 6.19 -4.20 -1.25
CA GLU A 422 5.48 -2.95 -1.48
C GLU A 422 4.29 -3.13 -2.43
N GLN A 423 4.47 -3.91 -3.49
CA GLN A 423 3.43 -4.26 -4.45
C GLN A 423 2.32 -5.07 -3.78
N LEU A 424 2.68 -6.11 -3.03
CA LEU A 424 1.72 -6.92 -2.27
C LEU A 424 0.89 -6.06 -1.31
N ASN A 425 1.53 -5.18 -0.55
CA ASN A 425 0.84 -4.27 0.36
C ASN A 425 -0.13 -3.35 -0.39
N GLY A 426 0.29 -2.81 -1.53
CA GLY A 426 -0.56 -1.94 -2.36
C GLY A 426 -1.82 -2.66 -2.86
N VAL A 427 -1.69 -3.91 -3.31
CA VAL A 427 -2.84 -4.70 -3.77
C VAL A 427 -3.76 -5.09 -2.61
N ILE A 428 -3.21 -5.52 -1.46
CA ILE A 428 -4.01 -5.80 -0.27
C ILE A 428 -4.84 -4.57 0.13
N ASP A 429 -4.23 -3.40 0.17
CA ASP A 429 -4.91 -2.17 0.58
C ASP A 429 -5.94 -1.73 -0.48
N MET A 430 -5.70 -1.96 -1.78
CA MET A 430 -6.63 -1.71 -2.87
C MET A 430 -7.88 -2.60 -2.75
N VAL A 431 -7.70 -3.90 -2.61
CA VAL A 431 -8.81 -4.86 -2.45
C VAL A 431 -9.61 -4.60 -1.17
N ALA A 432 -8.91 -4.27 -0.07
CA ALA A 432 -9.58 -3.90 1.17
C ALA A 432 -10.41 -2.62 1.04
N GLN A 433 -9.95 -1.66 0.23
CA GLN A 433 -10.67 -0.40 -0.02
C GLN A 433 -12.00 -0.63 -0.77
N ASP A 434 -12.07 -1.61 -1.68
CA ASP A 434 -13.30 -1.99 -2.39
C ASP A 434 -14.37 -2.53 -1.40
N HIS A 435 -13.95 -3.00 -0.22
CA HIS A 435 -14.80 -3.53 0.84
C HIS A 435 -14.71 -2.67 2.12
N SER A 436 -14.68 -1.33 1.95
CA SER A 436 -14.65 -0.40 3.08
C SER A 436 -15.92 -0.47 3.90
N PHE A 437 -15.78 -0.41 5.21
CA PHE A 437 -16.90 -0.36 6.15
C PHE A 437 -16.56 0.54 7.34
N HIS A 438 -17.62 1.00 8.04
CA HIS A 438 -17.48 1.73 9.28
C HIS A 438 -18.29 1.02 10.38
N PRO A 439 -17.67 0.54 11.47
CA PRO A 439 -18.33 -0.30 12.46
C PRO A 439 -19.59 0.34 13.07
N VAL A 440 -19.54 1.65 13.37
CA VAL A 440 -20.66 2.37 13.92
C VAL A 440 -21.80 2.52 12.91
N VAL A 441 -21.50 2.70 11.63
CA VAL A 441 -22.51 2.77 10.56
C VAL A 441 -23.21 1.42 10.41
N GLU A 442 -22.45 0.32 10.32
CA GLU A 442 -23.02 -1.03 10.25
C GLU A 442 -23.88 -1.34 11.47
N TYR A 443 -23.42 -0.97 12.67
CA TYR A 443 -24.21 -1.11 13.89
C TYR A 443 -25.55 -0.36 13.80
N LEU A 444 -25.50 0.93 13.45
CA LEU A 444 -26.70 1.78 13.39
C LEU A 444 -27.68 1.35 12.30
N GLU A 445 -27.17 0.92 11.15
CA GLU A 445 -28.00 0.46 10.02
C GLU A 445 -28.62 -0.92 10.29
N GLY A 446 -27.97 -1.73 11.13
CA GLY A 446 -28.49 -3.03 11.57
C GLY A 446 -29.57 -2.96 12.65
N LEU A 447 -29.90 -1.76 13.19
CA LEU A 447 -30.91 -1.60 14.22
C LEU A 447 -32.31 -1.44 13.65
N GLU A 448 -33.28 -2.10 14.28
CA GLU A 448 -34.73 -1.96 14.00
C GLU A 448 -35.44 -1.37 15.23
N TRP A 449 -36.16 -0.25 15.03
CA TRP A 449 -36.90 0.40 16.10
C TRP A 449 -38.26 -0.31 16.32
N ASP A 450 -38.54 -0.64 17.58
CA ASP A 450 -39.78 -1.31 18.00
C ASP A 450 -41.04 -0.38 18.07
N GLY A 451 -40.88 0.91 17.77
CA GLY A 451 -41.96 1.91 17.82
C GLY A 451 -42.22 2.51 19.20
N VAL A 452 -41.48 2.09 20.24
CA VAL A 452 -41.61 2.63 21.60
C VAL A 452 -40.58 3.72 21.84
N SER A 453 -41.03 4.93 22.16
CA SER A 453 -40.12 6.06 22.38
C SER A 453 -39.36 5.96 23.72
N ARG A 454 -38.05 6.12 23.64
CA ARG A 454 -37.10 6.13 24.76
C ARG A 454 -36.14 7.34 24.70
N ILE A 455 -36.08 7.98 23.55
CA ILE A 455 -35.06 9.00 23.23
C ILE A 455 -35.14 10.24 24.12
N GLU A 456 -36.33 10.54 24.65
CA GLU A 456 -36.49 11.69 25.54
C GLU A 456 -36.19 11.41 27.01
N THR A 457 -35.97 10.13 27.38
CA THR A 457 -35.84 9.69 28.77
C THR A 457 -34.60 8.87 29.07
N TYR A 458 -33.73 8.68 28.08
CA TYR A 458 -32.53 7.89 28.28
C TYR A 458 -31.42 8.65 29.01
N LEU A 459 -31.33 9.99 28.90
CA LEU A 459 -30.36 10.76 29.63
C LEU A 459 -30.58 10.69 31.14
N PRO A 460 -29.51 10.63 31.95
CA PRO A 460 -29.62 10.59 33.40
C PRO A 460 -29.75 12.01 33.98
N GLY A 461 -30.89 12.60 33.84
CA GLY A 461 -31.17 13.94 34.35
C GLY A 461 -32.61 14.12 34.77
N ALA A 462 -32.99 15.33 35.15
CA ALA A 462 -34.34 15.69 35.48
C ALA A 462 -35.29 15.44 34.26
N ALA A 463 -36.47 14.94 34.52
CA ALA A 463 -37.46 14.69 33.46
C ALA A 463 -38.21 15.99 33.06
N ASP A 464 -37.51 17.09 32.92
CA ASP A 464 -38.00 18.38 32.45
C ASP A 464 -37.98 18.52 30.91
N ALA A 465 -38.58 19.54 30.38
CA ALA A 465 -38.66 19.79 28.94
C ALA A 465 -37.28 20.02 28.29
N TYR A 466 -36.39 20.70 29.01
CA TYR A 466 -35.03 20.95 28.54
C TYR A 466 -34.22 19.66 28.39
N THR A 467 -34.15 18.84 29.47
CA THR A 467 -33.41 17.58 29.46
C THR A 467 -33.95 16.61 28.39
N ARG A 468 -35.27 16.51 28.21
CA ARG A 468 -35.89 15.68 27.14
C ARG A 468 -35.47 16.17 25.75
N ARG A 469 -35.46 17.48 25.54
CA ARG A 469 -35.04 18.03 24.25
C ARG A 469 -33.54 17.81 23.99
N VAL A 470 -32.70 18.04 25.01
CA VAL A 470 -31.25 17.75 24.91
C VAL A 470 -31.00 16.26 24.62
N ALA A 471 -31.72 15.36 25.29
CA ALA A 471 -31.61 13.92 25.07
C ALA A 471 -31.85 13.57 23.58
N ARG A 472 -32.97 14.04 23.02
CA ARG A 472 -33.29 13.84 21.60
C ARG A 472 -32.23 14.46 20.69
N LEU A 473 -31.85 15.69 20.96
CA LEU A 473 -30.87 16.44 20.14
C LEU A 473 -29.52 15.72 20.05
N VAL A 474 -28.92 15.38 21.19
CA VAL A 474 -27.57 14.80 21.21
C VAL A 474 -27.53 13.37 20.64
N ALA A 475 -28.60 12.59 20.78
CA ALA A 475 -28.71 11.28 20.17
C ALA A 475 -28.81 11.41 18.63
N VAL A 476 -29.69 12.30 18.13
CA VAL A 476 -29.81 12.51 16.68
C VAL A 476 -28.51 13.10 16.09
N GLN A 477 -27.84 14.02 16.79
CA GLN A 477 -26.54 14.55 16.38
C GLN A 477 -25.46 13.45 16.26
N ALA A 478 -25.42 12.49 17.21
CA ALA A 478 -24.47 11.39 17.17
C ALA A 478 -24.72 10.46 15.97
N VAL A 479 -25.98 10.14 15.70
CA VAL A 479 -26.39 9.36 14.51
C VAL A 479 -26.10 10.12 13.22
N ALA A 480 -26.45 11.40 13.15
CA ALA A 480 -26.23 12.24 11.98
C ALA A 480 -24.74 12.30 11.61
N ARG A 481 -23.86 12.49 12.59
CA ARG A 481 -22.40 12.48 12.37
C ARG A 481 -21.88 11.15 11.85
N ALA A 482 -22.39 10.03 12.32
CA ALA A 482 -21.99 8.71 11.88
C ALA A 482 -22.44 8.43 10.44
N LEU A 483 -23.71 8.71 10.11
CA LEU A 483 -24.33 8.37 8.82
C LEU A 483 -24.04 9.41 7.71
N ASP A 484 -23.91 10.69 8.07
CA ASP A 484 -23.60 11.79 7.15
C ASP A 484 -22.30 12.52 7.62
N PRO A 485 -21.13 11.97 7.31
CA PRO A 485 -19.88 12.49 7.81
C PRO A 485 -19.64 13.96 7.48
N GLY A 486 -19.24 14.74 8.49
CA GLY A 486 -19.00 16.16 8.32
C GLY A 486 -20.27 17.02 8.42
N VAL A 487 -21.43 16.46 8.75
CA VAL A 487 -22.61 17.24 9.08
C VAL A 487 -22.33 18.18 10.26
N LYS A 488 -22.91 19.38 10.24
CA LYS A 488 -22.65 20.39 11.25
C LYS A 488 -23.33 20.00 12.58
N VAL A 489 -22.51 19.86 13.63
CA VAL A 489 -22.92 19.65 15.02
C VAL A 489 -22.11 20.61 15.87
N ASP A 490 -22.78 21.57 16.51
CA ASP A 490 -22.14 22.65 17.26
C ASP A 490 -22.22 22.44 18.78
N ASN A 491 -22.84 21.37 19.24
CA ASN A 491 -23.10 21.13 20.65
C ASN A 491 -22.21 20.04 21.23
N CYS A 492 -21.92 20.17 22.53
CA CYS A 492 -21.27 19.19 23.39
C CYS A 492 -22.12 18.94 24.60
N LEU A 493 -22.56 17.71 24.82
CA LEU A 493 -23.26 17.31 26.05
C LEU A 493 -22.27 17.30 27.22
N ILE A 494 -22.63 17.91 28.34
CA ILE A 494 -21.85 17.87 29.58
C ILE A 494 -22.73 17.31 30.70
N LEU A 495 -22.32 16.15 31.24
CA LEU A 495 -22.95 15.55 32.41
C LEU A 495 -22.26 16.06 33.68
N THR A 496 -22.99 16.79 34.52
CA THR A 496 -22.49 17.31 35.82
C THR A 496 -23.02 16.47 36.96
N GLY A 497 -22.38 16.53 38.14
CA GLY A 497 -22.85 15.87 39.34
C GLY A 497 -21.72 15.18 40.11
N ARG A 498 -21.99 14.72 41.34
CA ARG A 498 -21.00 14.15 42.27
C ARG A 498 -20.25 12.97 41.66
N GLN A 499 -19.04 12.75 42.16
CA GLN A 499 -18.25 11.57 41.79
C GLN A 499 -18.99 10.27 42.16
N GLY A 500 -18.85 9.23 41.37
CA GLY A 500 -19.39 7.90 41.64
C GLY A 500 -20.86 7.71 41.24
N LEU A 501 -21.51 8.68 40.58
CA LEU A 501 -22.89 8.55 40.10
C LEU A 501 -23.02 7.70 38.81
N GLY A 502 -21.93 7.39 38.10
CA GLY A 502 -21.92 6.55 36.90
C GLY A 502 -21.88 7.32 35.58
N LYS A 503 -21.54 8.64 35.59
CA LYS A 503 -21.52 9.49 34.38
C LYS A 503 -20.66 8.94 33.26
N SER A 504 -19.40 8.62 33.55
CA SER A 504 -18.47 8.09 32.55
C SER A 504 -18.90 6.72 32.04
N TRP A 505 -19.34 5.84 32.93
CA TRP A 505 -19.92 4.54 32.56
C TRP A 505 -21.11 4.69 31.61
N PHE A 506 -22.00 5.67 31.85
CA PHE A 506 -23.12 5.95 30.96
C PHE A 506 -22.66 6.31 29.55
N VAL A 507 -21.69 7.22 29.41
CA VAL A 507 -21.15 7.61 28.10
C VAL A 507 -20.53 6.42 27.38
N GLU A 508 -19.75 5.59 28.10
CA GLU A 508 -19.13 4.40 27.54
C GLU A 508 -20.18 3.37 27.09
N THR A 509 -21.24 3.16 27.89
CA THR A 509 -22.35 2.26 27.57
C THR A 509 -23.11 2.74 26.34
N MET A 510 -23.45 4.02 26.27
CA MET A 510 -24.11 4.61 25.10
C MET A 510 -23.26 4.54 23.85
N ALA A 511 -21.96 4.74 23.96
CA ALA A 511 -21.03 4.65 22.83
C ALA A 511 -20.73 3.21 22.38
N ARG A 512 -21.28 2.18 23.06
CA ARG A 512 -21.04 0.76 22.74
C ARG A 512 -19.55 0.37 22.73
N GLY A 513 -18.75 1.04 23.57
CA GLY A 513 -17.30 0.87 23.64
C GLY A 513 -16.50 1.68 22.59
N TRP A 514 -17.15 2.35 21.67
CA TRP A 514 -16.46 3.23 20.71
C TRP A 514 -16.19 4.61 21.31
N THR A 515 -15.38 4.66 22.34
CA THR A 515 -14.99 5.90 23.03
C THR A 515 -13.48 6.12 23.01
N CYS A 516 -13.09 7.37 23.15
CA CYS A 516 -11.74 7.76 23.54
C CYS A 516 -11.81 9.00 24.43
N THR A 517 -10.79 9.23 25.26
CA THR A 517 -10.66 10.49 25.99
C THR A 517 -10.05 11.54 25.08
N LEU A 518 -10.62 12.75 25.07
CA LEU A 518 -10.12 13.88 24.31
C LEU A 518 -8.73 14.29 24.83
N GLY A 519 -7.74 14.24 23.97
CA GLY A 519 -6.39 14.70 24.26
C GLY A 519 -6.20 16.20 23.97
N PRO A 520 -4.96 16.71 24.01
CA PRO A 520 -4.65 18.11 23.71
C PRO A 520 -5.14 18.51 22.31
N ILE A 521 -5.87 19.62 22.21
CA ILE A 521 -6.46 20.13 20.94
C ILE A 521 -5.65 21.28 20.34
N GLU A 522 -4.52 21.63 20.93
CA GLU A 522 -3.58 22.62 20.45
C GLU A 522 -2.14 22.10 20.45
N GLY A 523 -1.30 22.70 19.62
CA GLY A 523 0.14 22.40 19.57
C GLY A 523 0.46 21.04 18.98
N GLY A 524 1.55 20.43 19.45
CA GLY A 524 2.10 19.17 18.91
C GLY A 524 1.22 17.92 19.15
N GLY A 525 0.29 17.95 20.10
CA GLY A 525 -0.59 16.83 20.42
C GLY A 525 -1.86 16.71 19.58
N LEU A 526 -2.22 17.74 18.82
CA LEU A 526 -3.47 17.79 18.04
C LEU A 526 -3.60 16.59 17.08
N ARG A 527 -2.52 16.21 16.40
CA ARG A 527 -2.54 15.09 15.48
C ARG A 527 -2.92 13.78 16.16
N ASP A 528 -2.32 13.49 17.30
CA ASP A 528 -2.56 12.24 18.02
C ASP A 528 -3.98 12.24 18.61
N THR A 529 -4.46 13.39 19.06
CA THR A 529 -5.86 13.57 19.48
C THR A 529 -6.83 13.29 18.36
N VAL A 530 -6.63 13.87 17.17
CA VAL A 530 -7.49 13.61 16.01
C VAL A 530 -7.44 12.14 15.61
N MET A 531 -6.25 11.51 15.61
CA MET A 531 -6.11 10.09 15.31
C MET A 531 -6.81 9.18 16.35
N ALA A 532 -6.81 9.56 17.62
CA ALA A 532 -7.57 8.85 18.64
C ALA A 532 -9.08 9.03 18.44
N MET A 533 -9.52 10.23 18.09
CA MET A 533 -10.93 10.54 17.82
C MET A 533 -11.50 9.80 16.62
N THR A 534 -10.73 9.54 15.56
CA THR A 534 -11.21 8.74 14.42
C THR A 534 -11.64 7.33 14.86
N ARG A 535 -11.05 6.82 15.95
CA ARG A 535 -11.35 5.51 16.55
C ARG A 535 -12.48 5.54 17.58
N SER A 536 -13.22 6.62 17.66
CA SER A 536 -14.34 6.77 18.57
C SER A 536 -15.59 7.27 17.85
N TRP A 537 -16.74 6.95 18.39
CA TRP A 537 -18.03 7.54 18.01
C TRP A 537 -18.39 8.69 18.95
N ILE A 538 -18.18 8.47 20.26
CA ILE A 538 -18.37 9.49 21.28
C ILE A 538 -17.02 9.75 21.97
N THR A 539 -16.45 10.91 21.72
CA THR A 539 -15.21 11.34 22.35
C THR A 539 -15.53 11.98 23.70
N VAL A 540 -14.87 11.55 24.76
CA VAL A 540 -15.13 12.01 26.13
C VAL A 540 -14.20 13.16 26.49
N ALA A 541 -14.76 14.35 26.72
CA ALA A 541 -14.05 15.45 27.36
C ALA A 541 -14.13 15.26 28.88
N ASP A 542 -12.99 14.86 29.50
CA ASP A 542 -12.90 14.54 30.93
C ASP A 542 -12.64 15.80 31.77
N GLU A 543 -12.75 15.68 33.10
CA GLU A 543 -12.65 16.75 34.11
C GLU A 543 -11.46 17.71 33.92
N GLY A 544 -10.33 17.21 33.45
CA GLY A 544 -9.15 18.00 33.20
C GLY A 544 -9.26 19.04 32.06
N PHE A 545 -10.23 18.88 31.17
CA PHE A 545 -10.35 19.71 29.95
C PHE A 545 -11.10 21.02 30.18
N ALA A 546 -12.04 21.06 31.18
CA ALA A 546 -12.83 22.24 31.48
C ALA A 546 -12.13 23.22 32.45
N MET A 547 -11.05 22.80 33.12
CA MET A 547 -10.43 23.56 34.19
C MET A 547 -9.47 24.67 33.75
N LYS A 548 -8.96 24.63 32.51
CA LYS A 548 -8.07 25.68 32.00
C LYS A 548 -8.79 26.56 30.99
N LYS A 549 -8.68 27.89 31.15
CA LYS A 549 -9.32 28.88 30.28
C LYS A 549 -8.99 28.68 28.79
N ALA A 550 -7.74 28.36 28.47
CA ALA A 550 -7.29 28.11 27.11
C ALA A 550 -7.95 26.88 26.52
N ASP A 551 -8.08 25.80 27.29
CA ASP A 551 -8.64 24.52 26.83
C ASP A 551 -10.14 24.64 26.53
N ALA A 552 -10.89 25.39 27.36
CA ALA A 552 -12.31 25.64 27.13
C ALA A 552 -12.58 26.46 25.87
N GLU A 553 -11.76 27.46 25.57
CA GLU A 553 -11.88 28.29 24.35
C GLU A 553 -11.52 27.49 23.12
N ALA A 554 -10.44 26.70 23.18
CA ALA A 554 -10.05 25.82 22.11
C ALA A 554 -11.11 24.72 21.86
N LEU A 555 -11.74 24.17 22.92
CA LEU A 555 -12.83 23.21 22.80
C LEU A 555 -14.04 23.81 22.08
N LYS A 556 -14.42 25.05 22.40
CA LYS A 556 -15.53 25.75 21.71
C LYS A 556 -15.32 25.83 20.19
N GLN A 557 -14.12 26.15 19.76
CA GLN A 557 -13.77 26.17 18.33
C GLN A 557 -13.71 24.75 17.76
N PHE A 558 -13.12 23.83 18.49
CA PHE A 558 -12.90 22.46 18.05
C PHE A 558 -14.21 21.70 17.84
N VAL A 559 -15.21 21.86 18.71
CA VAL A 559 -16.53 21.19 18.59
C VAL A 559 -17.21 21.53 17.24
N THR A 560 -17.08 22.76 16.76
CA THR A 560 -17.77 23.21 15.54
C THR A 560 -17.13 22.74 14.24
N LEU A 561 -15.95 22.12 14.29
CA LEU A 561 -15.28 21.64 13.10
C LEU A 561 -16.08 20.47 12.47
N THR A 562 -16.25 20.54 11.17
CA THR A 562 -16.89 19.50 10.39
C THR A 562 -15.88 18.51 9.79
N HIS A 563 -14.63 18.94 9.67
CA HIS A 563 -13.53 18.14 9.10
C HIS A 563 -12.24 18.41 9.87
N ASP A 564 -11.41 17.40 9.95
CA ASP A 564 -10.02 17.50 10.41
C ASP A 564 -9.07 17.40 9.24
N VAL A 565 -7.99 18.19 9.23
CA VAL A 565 -6.96 18.16 8.20
C VAL A 565 -5.66 17.69 8.86
N ILE A 566 -5.29 16.46 8.61
CA ILE A 566 -4.10 15.83 9.20
C ILE A 566 -3.28 15.09 8.15
N ARG A 567 -2.01 14.87 8.46
CA ARG A 567 -1.15 13.99 7.70
C ARG A 567 -1.12 12.63 8.39
N LEU A 568 -1.68 11.59 7.74
CA LEU A 568 -1.63 10.22 8.25
C LEU A 568 -0.18 9.73 8.36
N PRO A 569 0.11 8.76 9.25
CA PRO A 569 1.41 8.11 9.30
C PRO A 569 1.80 7.58 7.91
N TYR A 570 3.03 7.86 7.48
CA TYR A 570 3.58 7.47 6.17
C TYR A 570 2.92 8.08 4.93
N ALA A 571 1.85 8.89 5.07
CA ALA A 571 1.25 9.59 3.94
C ALA A 571 2.14 10.75 3.47
N ARG A 572 2.18 11.00 2.16
CA ARG A 572 2.91 12.14 1.57
C ARG A 572 2.11 13.43 1.68
N GLU A 573 0.78 13.34 1.67
CA GLU A 573 -0.14 14.47 1.61
C GLU A 573 -1.01 14.57 2.87
N HIS A 574 -1.60 15.75 3.07
CA HIS A 574 -2.62 15.95 4.09
C HIS A 574 -3.95 15.40 3.60
N VAL A 575 -4.65 14.71 4.48
CA VAL A 575 -5.99 14.17 4.22
C VAL A 575 -7.02 14.98 4.98
N LYS A 576 -8.11 15.34 4.30
CA LYS A 576 -9.27 15.98 4.90
C LYS A 576 -10.25 14.90 5.33
N LEU A 577 -10.34 14.64 6.64
CA LEU A 577 -11.22 13.65 7.24
C LEU A 577 -12.52 14.30 7.70
N PRO A 578 -13.68 13.93 7.15
CA PRO A 578 -14.95 14.40 7.66
C PRO A 578 -15.22 13.78 9.03
N ARG A 579 -15.65 14.59 9.99
CA ARG A 579 -15.94 14.12 11.35
C ARG A 579 -17.17 13.23 11.38
N ARG A 580 -17.02 12.05 11.99
CA ARG A 580 -18.10 11.10 12.27
C ARG A 580 -18.45 11.02 13.76
N GLN A 581 -17.61 11.61 14.62
CA GLN A 581 -17.75 11.58 16.07
C GLN A 581 -18.40 12.85 16.63
N VAL A 582 -19.01 12.69 17.82
CA VAL A 582 -19.48 13.77 18.68
C VAL A 582 -18.63 13.85 19.95
N ILE A 583 -18.69 14.96 20.65
CA ILE A 583 -17.96 15.16 21.91
C ILE A 583 -18.98 15.27 23.04
N TRP A 584 -18.85 14.41 24.04
CA TRP A 584 -19.60 14.47 25.30
C TRP A 584 -18.62 14.63 26.45
N GLY A 585 -18.99 15.39 27.47
CA GLY A 585 -18.14 15.65 28.63
C GLY A 585 -18.74 15.17 29.93
N THR A 586 -17.88 14.94 30.92
CA THR A 586 -18.27 14.65 32.29
C THR A 586 -17.49 15.53 33.24
N THR A 587 -18.14 16.11 34.26
CA THR A 587 -17.48 16.87 35.31
C THR A 587 -18.13 16.63 36.68
N ASN A 588 -17.35 16.75 37.75
CA ASN A 588 -17.87 16.70 39.11
C ASN A 588 -18.23 18.10 39.62
N ASP A 589 -17.77 19.15 38.96
CA ASP A 589 -18.02 20.53 39.37
C ASP A 589 -19.37 21.01 38.85
N ALA A 590 -20.19 21.55 39.73
CA ALA A 590 -21.46 22.16 39.33
C ALA A 590 -21.26 23.49 38.61
N VAL A 591 -20.19 24.22 38.97
CA VAL A 591 -19.80 25.50 38.38
C VAL A 591 -18.44 25.32 37.72
N PHE A 592 -18.43 25.22 36.39
CA PHE A 592 -17.22 24.94 35.61
C PHE A 592 -17.08 25.87 34.38
N LEU A 593 -18.15 26.52 33.96
CA LEU A 593 -18.12 27.51 32.89
C LEU A 593 -17.63 28.85 33.44
N ARG A 594 -16.89 29.59 32.63
CA ARG A 594 -16.53 30.96 32.91
C ARG A 594 -17.38 31.91 32.10
N ALA A 595 -17.61 33.10 32.63
CA ALA A 595 -18.38 34.15 31.97
C ALA A 595 -17.66 34.61 30.70
N GLN A 596 -17.91 33.93 29.55
CA GLN A 596 -17.35 34.26 28.25
C GLN A 596 -18.37 33.92 27.15
N GLU A 597 -18.29 34.67 26.01
CA GLU A 597 -19.05 34.35 24.82
C GLU A 597 -18.82 32.95 24.30
N GLY A 598 -19.82 32.31 23.74
CA GLY A 598 -19.72 31.00 23.11
C GLY A 598 -20.11 29.79 23.95
N ASN A 599 -20.56 29.96 25.20
CA ASN A 599 -21.05 28.88 26.08
C ASN A 599 -22.29 28.16 25.52
N ARG A 600 -22.99 28.73 24.53
CA ARG A 600 -24.15 28.11 23.84
C ARG A 600 -23.87 26.72 23.28
N ARG A 601 -22.59 26.34 23.12
CA ARG A 601 -22.19 25.03 22.61
C ARG A 601 -22.33 23.92 23.67
N PHE A 602 -22.34 24.28 24.94
CA PHE A 602 -22.46 23.30 26.04
C PHE A 602 -23.91 23.08 26.42
N LEU A 603 -24.34 21.82 26.36
CA LEU A 603 -25.64 21.36 26.81
C LEU A 603 -25.45 20.62 28.13
N ILE A 604 -25.83 21.26 29.22
CA ILE A 604 -25.53 20.79 30.58
C ILE A 604 -26.71 20.01 31.11
N VAL A 605 -26.44 18.80 31.61
CA VAL A 605 -27.44 17.95 32.26
C VAL A 605 -26.88 17.50 33.60
N GLU A 606 -27.60 17.82 34.68
CA GLU A 606 -27.22 17.42 36.03
C GLU A 606 -27.68 15.99 36.31
N VAL A 607 -26.75 15.17 36.74
CA VAL A 607 -26.99 13.82 37.27
C VAL A 607 -27.06 13.92 38.79
N ALA A 608 -28.27 14.03 39.33
CA ALA A 608 -28.49 14.21 40.77
C ALA A 608 -28.37 12.92 41.57
N GLU A 609 -28.74 11.79 40.99
CA GLU A 609 -28.81 10.49 41.65
C GLU A 609 -27.90 9.45 40.98
N LYS A 610 -27.54 8.41 41.74
CA LYS A 610 -26.79 7.28 41.19
C LYS A 610 -27.59 6.56 40.13
N LEU A 611 -26.96 6.29 39.00
CA LEU A 611 -27.60 5.62 37.86
C LEU A 611 -28.07 4.21 38.23
N ASP A 612 -29.25 3.87 37.74
CA ASP A 612 -29.70 2.47 37.68
C ASP A 612 -29.05 1.81 36.45
N PHE A 613 -27.93 1.10 36.69
CA PHE A 613 -27.20 0.39 35.62
C PHE A 613 -28.06 -0.67 34.93
N GLY A 614 -29.08 -1.26 35.61
CA GLY A 614 -29.97 -2.26 35.06
C GLY A 614 -30.88 -1.70 33.95
N LYS A 615 -31.16 -0.41 33.96
CA LYS A 615 -31.96 0.26 32.92
C LYS A 615 -31.26 0.22 31.57
N TYR A 616 -29.94 0.35 31.54
CA TYR A 616 -29.15 0.49 30.30
C TYR A 616 -28.66 -0.87 29.77
N SER A 617 -29.55 -1.84 29.68
CA SER A 617 -29.26 -3.10 28.99
C SER A 617 -28.91 -2.86 27.52
N ASP A 618 -28.21 -3.81 26.91
CA ASP A 618 -27.89 -3.74 25.47
C ASP A 618 -29.10 -3.50 24.59
N GLU A 619 -30.20 -4.19 24.91
CA GLU A 619 -31.50 -4.04 24.20
C GLU A 619 -32.04 -2.61 24.34
N TYR A 620 -32.03 -2.05 25.56
CA TYR A 620 -32.52 -0.68 25.79
C TYR A 620 -31.69 0.34 25.01
N VAL A 621 -30.35 0.23 25.07
CA VAL A 621 -29.43 1.13 24.34
C VAL A 621 -29.62 1.00 22.83
N ASN A 622 -29.75 -0.22 22.31
CA ASN A 622 -30.02 -0.47 20.90
C ASN A 622 -31.33 0.20 20.45
N GLN A 623 -32.37 0.14 21.27
CA GLN A 623 -33.68 0.77 20.94
C GLN A 623 -33.62 2.30 20.99
N VAL A 624 -32.83 2.92 21.89
CA VAL A 624 -32.56 4.38 21.89
C VAL A 624 -31.89 4.79 20.58
N TRP A 625 -30.88 4.05 20.15
CA TRP A 625 -30.18 4.34 18.90
C TRP A 625 -31.03 4.05 17.66
N ALA A 626 -31.83 2.99 17.67
CA ALA A 626 -32.78 2.68 16.59
C ALA A 626 -33.82 3.81 16.41
N GLU A 627 -34.34 4.36 17.52
CA GLU A 627 -35.24 5.51 17.49
C GLU A 627 -34.55 6.75 16.92
N ALA A 628 -33.29 7.02 17.35
CA ALA A 628 -32.49 8.14 16.83
C ALA A 628 -32.23 8.01 15.33
N VAL A 629 -31.93 6.80 14.84
CA VAL A 629 -31.76 6.50 13.40
C VAL A 629 -33.07 6.77 12.64
N HIS A 630 -34.22 6.31 13.17
CA HIS A 630 -35.51 6.55 12.57
C HIS A 630 -35.82 8.04 12.44
N ILE A 631 -35.61 8.80 13.53
CA ILE A 631 -35.80 10.26 13.54
C ILE A 631 -34.88 10.93 12.53
N TRP A 632 -33.58 10.58 12.52
CA TRP A 632 -32.61 11.16 11.59
C TRP A 632 -33.00 10.88 10.14
N LYS A 633 -33.25 9.64 9.76
CA LYS A 633 -33.63 9.28 8.38
C LYS A 633 -34.90 10.03 7.95
N THR A 634 -35.93 10.03 8.78
CA THR A 634 -37.19 10.73 8.47
C THR A 634 -37.02 12.22 8.32
N SER A 635 -36.26 12.87 9.23
CA SER A 635 -36.06 14.31 9.19
C SER A 635 -35.10 14.73 8.06
N ARG A 636 -34.09 13.92 7.79
CA ARG A 636 -33.14 14.12 6.69
C ARG A 636 -33.84 14.08 5.33
N ASP A 637 -34.74 13.13 5.12
CA ASP A 637 -35.52 13.04 3.88
C ASP A 637 -36.41 14.26 3.67
N LYS A 638 -36.91 14.85 4.77
CA LYS A 638 -37.78 16.03 4.73
C LYS A 638 -37.03 17.35 4.59
N TYR A 639 -35.93 17.52 5.31
CA TYR A 639 -35.24 18.82 5.46
C TYR A 639 -33.81 18.83 4.87
N GLY A 640 -33.28 17.68 4.49
CA GLY A 640 -31.86 17.53 4.14
C GLY A 640 -30.93 17.51 5.36
N PRO A 641 -29.62 17.32 5.13
CA PRO A 641 -28.66 17.17 6.24
C PRO A 641 -28.16 18.49 6.84
N LYS A 642 -28.33 19.66 6.16
CA LYS A 642 -27.72 20.93 6.58
C LYS A 642 -28.62 21.78 7.46
N ASP A 643 -29.88 21.92 7.07
CA ASP A 643 -30.86 22.79 7.73
C ASP A 643 -31.91 21.99 8.52
N ASN A 644 -31.50 20.84 9.05
CA ASN A 644 -32.38 19.93 9.76
C ASN A 644 -32.64 20.45 11.18
N PRO A 645 -33.91 20.72 11.56
CA PRO A 645 -34.25 21.26 12.89
C PRO A 645 -33.92 20.29 14.03
N GLU A 646 -33.76 18.99 13.76
CA GLU A 646 -33.34 18.02 14.76
C GLU A 646 -31.88 18.16 15.19
N LEU A 647 -31.07 18.96 14.47
CA LEU A 647 -29.65 19.18 14.80
C LEU A 647 -29.39 20.46 15.61
N PHE A 648 -30.41 21.30 15.82
CA PHE A 648 -30.23 22.60 16.49
C PHE A 648 -31.37 22.86 17.49
N LEU A 649 -31.08 23.69 18.48
CA LEU A 649 -32.11 24.22 19.36
C LEU A 649 -32.86 25.37 18.65
N SER A 650 -34.16 25.47 18.85
CA SER A 650 -34.93 26.67 18.51
C SER A 650 -34.54 27.85 19.42
N SER A 651 -34.96 29.05 19.09
CA SER A 651 -34.68 30.24 19.92
C SER A 651 -35.26 30.13 21.34
N GLU A 652 -36.43 29.50 21.50
CA GLU A 652 -37.05 29.25 22.79
C GLU A 652 -36.30 28.20 23.61
N GLU A 653 -35.89 27.10 22.97
CA GLU A 653 -35.10 26.04 23.59
C GLU A 653 -33.71 26.56 23.99
N GLU A 654 -33.10 27.46 23.20
CA GLU A 654 -31.84 28.10 23.50
C GLU A 654 -31.91 28.99 24.72
N ALA A 655 -33.03 29.72 24.91
CA ALA A 655 -33.27 30.51 26.12
C ALA A 655 -33.34 29.65 27.39
N ALA A 656 -33.99 28.48 27.30
CA ALA A 656 -34.00 27.50 28.40
C ALA A 656 -32.60 26.95 28.69
N ALA A 657 -31.81 26.64 27.64
CA ALA A 657 -30.43 26.20 27.77
C ALA A 657 -29.52 27.25 28.39
N GLU A 658 -29.73 28.55 28.08
CA GLU A 658 -28.99 29.65 28.67
C GLU A 658 -29.28 29.80 30.18
N SER A 659 -30.50 29.58 30.61
CA SER A 659 -30.82 29.57 32.04
C SER A 659 -30.05 28.48 32.82
N VAL A 660 -29.89 27.28 32.24
CA VAL A 660 -29.09 26.21 32.84
C VAL A 660 -27.60 26.55 32.83
N ARG A 661 -27.09 27.10 31.74
CA ARG A 661 -25.68 27.51 31.63
C ARG A 661 -25.31 28.61 32.59
N SER A 662 -26.20 29.56 32.85
CA SER A 662 -25.94 30.65 33.79
C SER A 662 -25.72 30.12 35.22
N MET A 663 -26.44 29.08 35.65
CA MET A 663 -26.25 28.44 36.93
C MET A 663 -24.89 27.68 37.04
N ALA A 664 -24.39 27.21 35.94
CA ALA A 664 -23.11 26.52 35.86
C ALA A 664 -21.91 27.43 35.56
N THR A 665 -22.18 28.73 35.42
CA THR A 665 -21.15 29.74 35.12
C THR A 665 -20.63 30.32 36.42
N GLU A 666 -19.31 30.33 36.54
CA GLU A 666 -18.60 31.00 37.64
C GLU A 666 -18.94 32.49 37.58
N GLU A 667 -19.62 33.05 38.58
CA GLU A 667 -19.72 34.47 38.70
C GLU A 667 -18.30 35.02 38.85
N ASP A 668 -17.90 35.87 37.92
CA ASP A 668 -16.60 36.51 38.04
C ASP A 668 -16.64 37.36 39.31
N SER A 669 -15.88 36.96 40.32
CA SER A 669 -15.79 37.68 41.58
C SER A 669 -15.42 39.15 41.35
N MET A 670 -14.76 39.45 40.24
CA MET A 670 -14.48 40.81 39.80
C MET A 670 -15.78 41.53 39.38
N THR A 671 -16.68 40.85 38.67
CA THR A 671 -17.96 41.42 38.25
C THR A 671 -18.84 41.78 39.44
N GLY A 672 -18.91 40.91 40.45
CA GLY A 672 -19.62 41.19 41.69
C GLY A 672 -19.02 42.38 42.48
N LEU A 673 -17.68 42.45 42.60
CA LEU A 673 -17.00 43.58 43.20
C LEU A 673 -17.20 44.89 42.41
N LEU A 674 -17.16 44.82 41.09
CA LEU A 674 -17.46 45.96 40.22
C LEU A 674 -18.90 46.42 40.43
N GLN A 675 -19.87 45.53 40.42
CA GLN A 675 -21.27 45.87 40.59
C GLN A 675 -21.49 46.54 41.97
N ALA A 676 -20.97 45.96 43.04
CA ALA A 676 -21.05 46.51 44.37
C ALA A 676 -20.46 47.93 44.45
N TYR A 677 -19.30 48.16 43.83
CA TYR A 677 -18.67 49.49 43.76
C TYR A 677 -19.50 50.49 42.95
N LEU A 678 -20.00 50.08 41.76
CA LEU A 678 -20.77 50.93 40.89
C LEU A 678 -22.12 51.28 41.43
N ASP A 679 -22.70 50.45 42.28
CA ASP A 679 -23.98 50.71 42.97
C ASP A 679 -23.84 51.44 44.28
N ALA A 680 -22.62 51.62 44.76
CA ALA A 680 -22.36 52.38 46.00
C ALA A 680 -22.82 53.84 45.89
N LEU A 681 -23.46 54.31 46.91
CA LEU A 681 -23.73 55.73 47.07
C LEU A 681 -22.53 56.42 47.74
N VAL A 682 -22.08 57.55 47.23
CA VAL A 682 -20.86 58.25 47.64
C VAL A 682 -21.17 59.68 48.09
N PRO A 683 -20.28 60.39 48.81
CA PRO A 683 -20.46 61.77 49.18
C PRO A 683 -20.34 62.70 47.97
N GLU A 684 -20.92 63.89 48.02
CA GLU A 684 -20.94 64.90 46.94
C GLU A 684 -19.53 65.26 46.47
N ASN A 685 -18.52 65.27 47.35
CA ASN A 685 -17.15 65.62 47.04
C ASN A 685 -16.29 64.42 46.61
N TRP A 686 -16.93 63.30 46.22
CA TRP A 686 -16.25 62.02 45.86
C TRP A 686 -15.13 62.20 44.82
N VAL A 687 -15.37 63.04 43.81
CA VAL A 687 -14.40 63.24 42.71
C VAL A 687 -13.15 63.98 43.17
N GLU A 688 -13.24 64.78 44.23
CA GLU A 688 -12.13 65.53 44.83
C GLU A 688 -11.29 64.73 45.87
N MET A 689 -11.83 63.61 46.35
CA MET A 689 -11.14 62.74 47.30
C MET A 689 -10.02 61.97 46.66
N SER A 690 -8.89 61.83 47.35
CA SER A 690 -7.79 60.97 46.93
C SER A 690 -8.19 59.49 46.91
N PRO A 691 -7.50 58.62 46.16
CA PRO A 691 -7.80 57.18 46.17
C PRO A 691 -7.78 56.57 47.57
N GLU A 692 -6.86 56.94 48.41
CA GLU A 692 -6.75 56.48 49.81
C GLU A 692 -7.96 56.92 50.62
N GLU A 693 -8.40 58.16 50.50
CA GLU A 693 -9.59 58.69 51.17
C GLU A 693 -10.85 57.97 50.68
N ARG A 694 -10.99 57.69 49.39
CA ARG A 694 -12.10 56.91 48.85
C ARG A 694 -12.14 55.49 49.39
N ILE A 695 -11.00 54.81 49.42
CA ILE A 695 -10.91 53.45 50.01
C ILE A 695 -11.25 53.46 51.50
N SER A 696 -10.77 54.46 52.26
CA SER A 696 -11.13 54.60 53.68
C SER A 696 -12.61 54.83 53.84
N TRP A 697 -13.19 55.72 53.04
CA TRP A 697 -14.60 56.09 53.09
C TRP A 697 -15.51 54.88 52.77
N LEU A 698 -15.19 54.07 51.74
CA LEU A 698 -15.94 52.86 51.41
C LEU A 698 -15.89 51.83 52.55
N ARG A 699 -14.75 51.70 53.21
CA ARG A 699 -14.62 50.81 54.38
C ARG A 699 -15.48 51.28 55.56
N ASP A 700 -15.55 52.58 55.80
CA ASP A 700 -16.39 53.18 56.84
C ASP A 700 -17.88 53.05 56.49
N GLU A 701 -18.23 53.12 55.24
CA GLU A 701 -19.59 52.89 54.72
C GLU A 701 -20.03 51.43 54.90
N GLU A 702 -19.19 50.44 54.55
CA GLU A 702 -19.45 49.02 54.80
C GLU A 702 -19.67 48.74 56.30
N GLN A 703 -19.04 49.50 57.21
CA GLN A 703 -19.22 49.39 58.66
C GLN A 703 -20.41 50.20 59.16
N GLY A 704 -21.12 50.93 58.31
CA GLY A 704 -22.24 51.75 58.65
C GLY A 704 -21.90 53.02 59.43
N ILE A 705 -20.64 53.49 59.38
CA ILE A 705 -20.15 54.68 60.06
C ILE A 705 -20.51 55.95 59.26
N VAL A 706 -20.50 55.87 57.94
CA VAL A 706 -20.85 56.94 56.99
C VAL A 706 -21.88 56.41 55.99
N SER A 707 -22.60 57.34 55.32
CA SER A 707 -23.53 56.97 54.25
C SER A 707 -23.42 57.97 53.10
N GLY A 708 -23.38 57.45 51.87
CA GLY A 708 -23.38 58.26 50.65
C GLY A 708 -24.77 58.71 50.28
N THR A 709 -24.87 59.78 49.46
CA THR A 709 -26.09 60.38 48.97
C THR A 709 -26.16 60.47 47.43
N HIS A 710 -25.06 60.30 46.73
CA HIS A 710 -24.93 60.46 45.30
C HIS A 710 -24.44 59.17 44.63
N PRO A 711 -25.01 58.77 43.52
CA PRO A 711 -24.48 57.64 42.74
C PRO A 711 -23.14 58.01 42.11
N ILE A 712 -22.33 57.00 41.84
CA ILE A 712 -21.11 57.16 40.99
C ILE A 712 -21.55 57.29 39.55
N ASP A 713 -21.23 58.43 38.90
CA ASP A 713 -21.66 58.72 37.51
C ASP A 713 -20.62 58.40 36.46
N VAL A 714 -19.34 58.48 36.80
CA VAL A 714 -18.21 58.27 35.86
C VAL A 714 -17.11 57.49 36.57
N VAL A 715 -16.61 56.46 35.85
CA VAL A 715 -15.46 55.66 36.34
C VAL A 715 -14.45 55.43 35.23
N CYS A 716 -13.22 55.11 35.61
CA CYS A 716 -12.20 54.63 34.66
C CYS A 716 -11.61 53.30 35.15
N SER A 717 -11.03 52.53 34.18
CA SER A 717 -10.48 51.19 34.53
C SER A 717 -9.37 51.22 35.56
N LEU A 718 -8.58 52.29 35.70
CA LEU A 718 -7.56 52.44 36.74
C LEU A 718 -8.15 52.68 38.12
N GLU A 719 -9.23 53.44 38.20
CA GLU A 719 -9.98 53.67 39.44
C GLU A 719 -10.59 52.38 39.95
N ILE A 720 -11.19 51.56 39.06
CA ILE A 720 -11.71 50.24 39.41
C ILE A 720 -10.60 49.36 39.90
N TRP A 721 -9.43 49.34 39.22
CA TRP A 721 -8.28 48.55 39.67
C TRP A 721 -7.84 48.87 41.11
N GLU A 722 -7.73 50.15 41.43
CA GLU A 722 -7.20 50.65 42.68
C GLU A 722 -8.23 50.62 43.82
N ILE A 723 -9.44 51.11 43.56
CA ILE A 723 -10.45 51.28 44.58
C ILE A 723 -11.37 50.06 44.71
N ALA A 724 -12.04 49.64 43.65
CA ALA A 724 -13.01 48.56 43.68
C ALA A 724 -12.32 47.18 43.94
N LEU A 725 -11.17 46.97 43.31
CA LEU A 725 -10.44 45.70 43.47
C LEU A 725 -9.33 45.73 44.53
N GLY A 726 -9.08 46.89 45.15
CA GLY A 726 -8.09 47.06 46.22
C GLY A 726 -6.65 46.72 45.82
N ARG A 727 -6.29 46.91 44.53
CA ARG A 727 -5.00 46.50 44.00
C ARG A 727 -4.06 47.70 43.87
N GLU A 728 -2.76 47.45 44.07
CA GLU A 728 -1.71 48.49 44.10
C GLU A 728 -1.53 49.15 42.71
N ARG A 729 -1.56 50.48 42.68
CA ARG A 729 -1.33 51.28 41.46
C ARG A 729 0.05 51.00 40.91
N GLY A 730 0.11 50.79 39.57
CA GLY A 730 1.38 50.50 38.86
C GLY A 730 1.74 49.01 38.79
N LYS A 731 1.04 48.11 39.47
CA LYS A 731 1.19 46.66 39.30
C LYS A 731 0.21 46.02 38.29
N HIS A 732 -0.59 46.85 37.63
CA HIS A 732 -1.50 46.38 36.58
C HIS A 732 -0.76 46.07 35.28
N SER A 733 -1.16 45.00 34.61
CA SER A 733 -0.77 44.70 33.23
C SER A 733 -1.78 45.28 32.24
N ARG A 734 -1.42 45.37 30.96
CA ARG A 734 -2.36 45.72 29.90
C ARG A 734 -3.57 44.78 29.82
N VAL A 735 -3.36 43.49 30.16
CA VAL A 735 -4.42 42.49 30.19
C VAL A 735 -5.42 42.76 31.30
N ASP A 736 -4.96 43.14 32.51
CA ASP A 736 -5.85 43.47 33.63
C ASP A 736 -6.78 44.65 33.29
N ILE A 737 -6.23 45.71 32.71
CA ILE A 737 -7.01 46.87 32.31
C ILE A 737 -8.01 46.54 31.22
N LEU A 738 -7.63 45.62 30.28
CA LEU A 738 -8.55 45.16 29.24
C LEU A 738 -9.69 44.32 29.83
N GLN A 739 -9.42 43.45 30.81
CA GLN A 739 -10.45 42.68 31.51
C GLN A 739 -11.46 43.57 32.22
N ILE A 740 -10.98 44.58 32.97
CA ILE A 740 -11.86 45.56 33.65
C ILE A 740 -12.69 46.33 32.61
N THR A 741 -12.07 46.77 31.52
CA THR A 741 -12.75 47.48 30.44
C THR A 741 -13.85 46.63 29.83
N ASN A 742 -13.61 45.33 29.64
CA ASN A 742 -14.62 44.41 29.07
C ASN A 742 -15.74 44.14 30.08
N ALA A 743 -15.42 43.97 31.38
CA ALA A 743 -16.43 43.83 32.43
C ALA A 743 -17.33 45.07 32.51
N LEU A 744 -16.76 46.28 32.50
CA LEU A 744 -17.54 47.52 32.49
C LEU A 744 -18.46 47.69 31.29
N LYS A 745 -18.07 47.18 30.11
CA LYS A 745 -18.95 47.19 28.90
C LYS A 745 -20.19 46.31 29.07
N GLN A 746 -20.12 45.31 29.91
CA GLN A 746 -21.21 44.37 30.17
C GLN A 746 -22.10 44.80 31.34
N MET A 747 -21.72 45.84 32.07
CA MET A 747 -22.50 46.33 33.22
C MET A 747 -23.78 47.05 32.77
N PRO A 748 -24.94 46.62 33.26
CA PRO A 748 -26.21 47.28 32.95
C PRO A 748 -26.18 48.75 33.42
N GLY A 749 -26.68 49.63 32.60
CA GLY A 749 -26.75 51.07 32.94
C GLY A 749 -25.45 51.87 32.78
N TRP A 750 -24.38 51.24 32.23
CA TRP A 750 -23.11 51.91 31.99
C TRP A 750 -22.77 51.95 30.49
N PHE A 751 -22.29 53.10 30.03
CA PHE A 751 -21.90 53.32 28.64
C PHE A 751 -20.45 53.77 28.53
N GLY A 752 -19.67 53.13 27.63
CA GLY A 752 -18.25 53.43 27.41
C GLY A 752 -17.48 52.31 26.73
N PRO A 753 -16.15 52.43 26.58
CA PRO A 753 -15.37 53.61 26.94
C PRO A 753 -15.63 54.77 25.98
N MET A 754 -15.70 55.98 26.51
CA MET A 754 -15.89 57.19 25.70
C MET A 754 -14.78 57.36 24.65
N PRO A 755 -15.08 57.86 23.43
CA PRO A 755 -14.12 58.00 22.35
C PRO A 755 -12.93 58.88 22.66
N LYS A 756 -13.17 59.98 23.40
CA LYS A 756 -12.15 60.96 23.80
C LYS A 756 -11.75 60.73 25.27
N PRO A 757 -10.44 60.73 25.60
CA PRO A 757 -10.00 60.70 26.99
C PRO A 757 -10.49 61.90 27.77
N THR A 758 -11.02 61.67 28.96
CA THR A 758 -11.41 62.68 29.95
C THR A 758 -10.36 62.73 31.04
N ARG A 759 -10.04 63.92 31.57
CA ARG A 759 -9.08 64.07 32.64
C ARG A 759 -9.79 63.78 33.98
N ILE A 760 -9.41 62.64 34.58
CA ILE A 760 -9.93 62.25 35.90
C ILE A 760 -8.92 62.69 36.98
N PRO A 761 -9.35 63.34 38.06
CA PRO A 761 -8.48 63.67 39.16
C PRO A 761 -7.69 62.42 39.62
N PHE A 762 -6.42 62.62 39.96
CA PHE A 762 -5.48 61.57 40.40
C PHE A 762 -5.07 60.56 39.34
N TYR A 763 -5.92 60.30 38.26
CA TYR A 763 -5.67 59.28 37.23
C TYR A 763 -5.21 59.84 35.87
N GLY A 764 -5.31 61.19 35.70
CA GLY A 764 -4.92 61.84 34.48
C GLY A 764 -5.90 61.61 33.32
N PRO A 765 -5.45 61.72 32.05
CA PRO A 765 -6.32 61.48 30.89
C PRO A 765 -6.68 59.99 30.78
N GLN A 766 -7.96 59.64 30.96
CA GLN A 766 -8.47 58.25 30.91
C GLN A 766 -9.69 58.16 29.97
N ARG A 767 -9.90 57.01 29.37
CA ARG A 767 -11.16 56.67 28.74
C ARG A 767 -12.14 56.24 29.81
N VAL A 768 -13.25 56.92 29.94
CA VAL A 768 -14.21 56.75 31.00
C VAL A 768 -15.46 55.98 30.56
N PHE A 769 -16.12 55.39 31.54
CA PHE A 769 -17.49 54.89 31.45
C PHE A 769 -18.38 55.81 32.26
N ALA A 770 -19.60 56.06 31.72
CA ALA A 770 -20.59 56.93 32.37
C ALA A 770 -21.88 56.14 32.61
N ARG A 771 -22.57 56.48 33.73
CA ARG A 771 -23.90 55.94 34.06
C ARG A 771 -24.93 56.58 33.11
N LEU A 772 -25.87 55.81 32.58
CA LEU A 772 -27.02 56.28 31.80
C LEU A 772 -28.14 56.58 32.79
N ASP A 773 -28.50 57.86 32.92
CA ASP A 773 -29.75 58.27 33.56
C ASP A 773 -30.93 57.88 32.64
N GLU A 774 -31.83 57.00 33.09
CA GLU A 774 -33.04 56.44 32.46
C GLU A 774 -33.12 56.43 30.88
N PRO A 775 -33.76 55.46 30.25
CA PRO A 775 -33.70 55.29 28.81
C PRO A 775 -34.42 56.45 28.09
N THR A 776 -33.66 57.47 27.68
CA THR A 776 -34.11 58.41 26.65
C THR A 776 -33.86 57.80 25.27
N ASP A 777 -34.95 57.85 24.46
CA ASP A 777 -35.08 57.44 23.07
C ASP A 777 -33.79 57.63 22.24
N PRO A 778 -33.32 56.68 21.48
CA PRO A 778 -32.02 56.71 20.75
C PRO A 778 -31.96 57.74 19.60
N SER A 779 -32.87 58.69 19.48
CA SER A 779 -32.88 59.73 18.44
C SER A 779 -32.42 61.10 18.90
N GLY A 780 -31.97 61.31 20.14
CA GLY A 780 -31.56 62.64 20.68
C GLY A 780 -30.05 62.85 20.66
N SER A 781 -29.61 63.88 19.95
CA SER A 781 -28.23 64.37 19.81
C SER A 781 -27.53 64.64 21.16
N THR A 782 -26.45 63.94 21.42
CA THR A 782 -25.54 64.00 22.58
C THR A 782 -24.63 65.22 22.53
N GLU A 783 -25.12 66.40 22.79
CA GLU A 783 -24.28 67.62 22.83
C GLU A 783 -24.29 68.44 24.16
N SER A 784 -24.85 67.90 25.25
CA SER A 784 -24.84 68.67 26.52
C SER A 784 -24.68 67.73 27.74
N LEU A 785 -23.54 67.08 27.90
CA LEU A 785 -23.07 66.54 29.18
C LEU A 785 -21.54 66.43 29.15
N ILE A 786 -20.84 67.55 29.16
CA ILE A 786 -19.44 67.68 29.60
C ILE A 786 -19.36 69.01 30.38
#